data_dae9e219fcc51ba286dfaa3dd2850301
#
_entry.id   dae9e219fcc51ba286dfaa3dd2850301
#
_cell.length_a   1.000
_cell.length_b   1.000
_cell.length_c   1.000
_cell.angle_alpha   90.00
_cell.angle_beta   90.00
_cell.angle_gamma   90.00
#
_symmetry.space_group_name_H-M   'P 1'
#
loop_
_entity.id
_entity.type
_entity.pdbx_description
1 polymer ?
#
loop_
_entity_poly.entity_id
_entity_poly.type
_entity_poly.pdbx_seq_one_letter_code
_entity_poly.pdbx_strand_id
1 'polypeptide(L)'
;AVNHKDIFPPNEKMMYMSGRALHPISINVAAKLQNEFNGKLDISFSAGADCFNLPKIIACGIKPVTVCSDLLKPGGYGRQLQYLEELAAAIRAEKADNIDSFILKFAECSCNKVEKAALLNLRRYAGAAPTNSAYHKESKTGESIKTSRALPEFDCVRAPCIGTCPAGQDIPSYMYYTAKGDYKKAYEVIMRQNPLPSVLGMVCDHQCQHKCTRANYDSSLLIREIKRFIANRNADRPNLKPEKANGKKVAIVGAGPSGLSAAYFLALEGFAVEIFETKAFAGGMVSDAIPSFRLTADAINRDVEYIKNLGVKISYDQKIDRQRFDELRRDNDYVYIAIGAQGAKKMGIPGEDAAGVIDQLVFLSDVRQERNPKIGPNVAIIGGGNSAMDAARTALRLVGDSGRVRVVYRRTRAEMPADLEEVKALLDEGIEVLELHQPLEIVVAGGKVAGMKCQKMQLGEKGPDGRRKPVPIKGAIVDVPCETVIEAIGQDVILDFIGASDLETDPVTGMTRIRNVFAGGDAVRGASTIVKAVGDGQRVALNIIAQAGKELDIGPAAIKKGMNAAQFMVKSARRVKGIKLPEIDVKLRKGFATVIRDLNEAEARKEAERCLYCNDVCNVCVSVCPNRANFTYYVRPGDYLVQKAINKKGKFRIETERTMRLTQDVQVLNIGDFCNECGNCTTFCPTAGDPYKNKPKFYLTDHSFKEEANAFRISGKVLKARVDGHEYMLEEKDDALHYHDGPMHARLHRDSFEVIAVEPRGEKPAAYSFELALKMAILYTSLKNAAFNH
;
A
#
# COMPACT_ATOMS: atom_id res chain seq x y z
N ALA A 1 -10.75 -16.30 23.52
CA ALA A 1 -9.52 -15.58 23.17
C ALA A 1 -8.91 -15.01 24.44
N VAL A 2 -7.58 -15.01 24.52
CA VAL A 2 -6.84 -14.44 25.68
C VAL A 2 -6.47 -12.99 25.34
N ASN A 3 -6.54 -12.10 26.32
CA ASN A 3 -6.20 -10.69 26.16
C ASN A 3 -4.66 -10.48 26.16
N HIS A 4 -4.01 -10.87 25.06
CA HIS A 4 -2.56 -10.71 24.90
C HIS A 4 -2.09 -9.30 24.46
N LYS A 5 -3.02 -8.39 24.18
CA LYS A 5 -2.72 -7.07 23.62
C LYS A 5 -3.12 -5.92 24.53
N ASP A 6 -3.48 -6.22 25.77
CA ASP A 6 -3.95 -5.25 26.77
C ASP A 6 -5.04 -4.29 26.26
N ILE A 7 -5.93 -4.83 25.38
CA ILE A 7 -7.04 -4.06 24.79
C ILE A 7 -8.12 -3.77 25.84
N PHE A 8 -8.30 -4.69 26.78
CA PHE A 8 -9.19 -4.55 27.94
C PHE A 8 -8.36 -4.30 29.20
N PRO A 9 -8.99 -3.81 30.28
CA PRO A 9 -8.32 -3.62 31.57
C PRO A 9 -7.54 -4.89 32.00
N PRO A 10 -6.46 -4.75 32.79
CA PRO A 10 -5.58 -5.88 33.18
C PRO A 10 -6.30 -7.03 33.93
N ASN A 11 -7.41 -6.75 34.58
CA ASN A 11 -8.27 -7.75 35.22
C ASN A 11 -9.07 -8.62 34.24
N GLU A 12 -9.24 -8.18 32.98
CA GLU A 12 -9.95 -8.92 31.94
C GLU A 12 -8.99 -9.86 31.19
N LYS A 13 -8.92 -11.11 31.65
CA LYS A 13 -8.03 -12.14 31.06
C LYS A 13 -8.47 -12.65 29.70
N MET A 14 -9.76 -12.51 29.39
CA MET A 14 -10.36 -13.09 28.20
C MET A 14 -10.98 -12.02 27.31
N MET A 15 -10.77 -12.16 25.99
CA MET A 15 -11.40 -11.32 24.97
C MET A 15 -12.70 -11.96 24.51
N TYR A 16 -13.69 -11.13 24.15
CA TYR A 16 -14.91 -11.60 23.51
C TYR A 16 -14.58 -12.19 22.12
N MET A 17 -15.21 -13.31 21.81
CA MET A 17 -15.23 -13.86 20.46
C MET A 17 -16.49 -13.38 19.76
N SER A 18 -16.35 -12.72 18.63
CA SER A 18 -17.47 -12.19 17.85
C SER A 18 -17.22 -12.33 16.34
N GLY A 19 -18.25 -12.05 15.55
CA GLY A 19 -18.17 -12.06 14.11
C GLY A 19 -17.86 -13.44 13.52
N ARG A 20 -17.06 -13.49 12.45
CA ARG A 20 -16.80 -14.73 11.72
C ARG A 20 -16.17 -15.84 12.55
N ALA A 21 -15.31 -15.53 13.51
CA ALA A 21 -14.66 -16.53 14.35
C ALA A 21 -15.67 -17.29 15.22
N LEU A 22 -16.75 -16.63 15.64
CA LEU A 22 -17.82 -17.25 16.43
C LEU A 22 -18.74 -18.12 15.56
N HIS A 23 -18.83 -17.85 14.25
CA HIS A 23 -19.81 -18.50 13.37
C HIS A 23 -19.77 -20.04 13.37
N PRO A 24 -18.60 -20.70 13.18
CA PRO A 24 -18.52 -22.16 13.18
C PRO A 24 -18.97 -22.77 14.49
N ILE A 25 -18.70 -22.12 15.62
CA ILE A 25 -19.09 -22.60 16.95
C ILE A 25 -20.61 -22.51 17.10
N SER A 26 -21.17 -21.33 16.84
CA SER A 26 -22.59 -21.07 17.05
C SER A 26 -23.49 -21.88 16.12
N ILE A 27 -23.10 -22.05 14.85
CA ILE A 27 -23.91 -22.87 13.93
C ILE A 27 -23.89 -24.35 14.29
N ASN A 28 -22.76 -24.86 14.83
CA ASN A 28 -22.70 -26.24 15.34
C ASN A 28 -23.49 -26.42 16.63
N VAL A 29 -23.53 -25.40 17.50
CA VAL A 29 -24.45 -25.44 18.69
C VAL A 29 -25.90 -25.46 18.23
N ALA A 30 -26.28 -24.60 17.27
CA ALA A 30 -27.62 -24.62 16.70
C ALA A 30 -27.98 -25.99 16.10
N ALA A 31 -27.03 -26.63 15.39
CA ALA A 31 -27.23 -27.96 14.84
C ALA A 31 -27.42 -29.03 15.92
N LYS A 32 -26.67 -29.00 17.02
CA LYS A 32 -26.85 -29.90 18.16
C LYS A 32 -28.24 -29.73 18.78
N LEU A 33 -28.63 -28.49 19.07
CA LEU A 33 -29.95 -28.18 19.63
C LEU A 33 -31.09 -28.66 18.71
N GLN A 34 -31.06 -28.35 17.44
CA GLN A 34 -32.06 -28.75 16.47
C GLN A 34 -32.14 -30.30 16.30
N ASN A 35 -31.00 -30.99 16.44
CA ASN A 35 -31.02 -32.46 16.45
C ASN A 35 -31.76 -33.03 17.63
N GLU A 36 -31.54 -32.53 18.85
CA GLU A 36 -32.24 -32.98 20.07
C GLU A 36 -33.72 -32.70 19.99
N PHE A 37 -34.12 -31.59 19.42
CA PHE A 37 -35.51 -31.18 19.32
C PHE A 37 -36.16 -31.52 17.96
N ASN A 38 -35.51 -32.38 17.16
CA ASN A 38 -36.03 -32.85 15.86
C ASN A 38 -36.45 -31.73 14.90
N GLY A 39 -35.71 -30.63 14.89
CA GLY A 39 -35.94 -29.47 14.02
C GLY A 39 -37.09 -28.55 14.46
N LYS A 40 -37.61 -28.68 15.67
CA LYS A 40 -38.78 -27.94 16.12
C LYS A 40 -38.51 -26.66 16.90
N LEU A 41 -37.23 -26.32 17.12
CA LEU A 41 -36.90 -25.09 17.85
C LEU A 41 -36.93 -23.87 16.90
N ASP A 42 -37.57 -22.80 17.36
CA ASP A 42 -37.43 -21.49 16.75
C ASP A 42 -36.12 -20.85 17.21
N ILE A 43 -35.14 -20.79 16.32
CA ILE A 43 -33.81 -20.25 16.62
C ILE A 43 -33.63 -18.92 15.89
N SER A 44 -33.34 -17.84 16.64
CA SER A 44 -32.75 -16.64 16.09
C SER A 44 -31.20 -16.75 16.09
N PHE A 45 -30.53 -16.12 15.13
CA PHE A 45 -29.10 -16.27 14.97
C PHE A 45 -28.39 -14.91 14.85
N SER A 46 -27.35 -14.70 15.67
CA SER A 46 -26.58 -13.44 15.71
C SER A 46 -25.06 -13.64 15.79
N ALA A 47 -24.51 -14.64 15.12
CA ALA A 47 -23.11 -15.02 15.23
C ALA A 47 -22.40 -15.00 13.87
N GLY A 48 -21.85 -13.84 13.50
CA GLY A 48 -21.01 -13.69 12.31
C GLY A 48 -21.75 -13.91 10.99
N ALA A 49 -23.02 -13.59 10.94
CA ALA A 49 -23.77 -13.54 9.70
C ALA A 49 -23.21 -12.42 8.80
N ASP A 50 -23.06 -12.70 7.51
CA ASP A 50 -22.65 -11.78 6.47
C ASP A 50 -23.39 -12.06 5.16
N CYS A 51 -23.21 -11.21 4.14
CA CYS A 51 -23.94 -11.33 2.88
C CYS A 51 -23.74 -12.68 2.17
N PHE A 52 -22.60 -13.36 2.37
CA PHE A 52 -22.30 -14.62 1.69
C PHE A 52 -22.80 -15.87 2.42
N ASN A 53 -23.03 -15.77 3.75
CA ASN A 53 -23.53 -16.90 4.50
C ASN A 53 -25.03 -16.78 4.86
N LEU A 54 -25.62 -15.58 4.74
CA LEU A 54 -27.05 -15.37 5.01
C LEU A 54 -27.96 -16.33 4.26
N PRO A 55 -27.82 -16.56 2.93
CA PRO A 55 -28.70 -17.51 2.22
C PRO A 55 -28.65 -18.91 2.80
N LYS A 56 -27.45 -19.36 3.22
CA LYS A 56 -27.28 -20.70 3.84
C LYS A 56 -27.92 -20.79 5.22
N ILE A 57 -27.83 -19.71 6.02
CA ILE A 57 -28.47 -19.63 7.33
C ILE A 57 -29.99 -19.70 7.18
N ILE A 58 -30.57 -18.96 6.23
CA ILE A 58 -32.02 -18.99 5.93
C ILE A 58 -32.44 -20.35 5.39
N ALA A 59 -31.62 -20.98 4.52
CA ALA A 59 -31.90 -22.34 4.05
C ALA A 59 -31.91 -23.41 5.18
N CYS A 60 -31.24 -23.12 6.30
CA CYS A 60 -31.28 -23.95 7.52
C CYS A 60 -32.55 -23.72 8.37
N GLY A 61 -33.53 -22.93 7.92
CA GLY A 61 -34.74 -22.59 8.64
C GLY A 61 -34.57 -21.63 9.82
N ILE A 62 -33.41 -21.04 9.97
CA ILE A 62 -33.05 -20.13 11.07
C ILE A 62 -33.53 -18.72 10.74
N LYS A 63 -34.40 -18.17 11.59
CA LYS A 63 -34.95 -16.80 11.46
C LYS A 63 -35.51 -16.32 12.82
N PRO A 64 -35.36 -15.02 13.17
CA PRO A 64 -34.64 -13.96 12.44
C PRO A 64 -33.12 -14.13 12.49
N VAL A 65 -32.44 -13.51 11.53
CA VAL A 65 -30.97 -13.38 11.52
C VAL A 65 -30.59 -11.93 11.79
N THR A 66 -29.77 -11.69 12.82
CA THR A 66 -29.28 -10.37 13.17
C THR A 66 -27.81 -10.22 12.81
N VAL A 67 -27.41 -9.00 12.46
CA VAL A 67 -26.06 -8.67 12.02
C VAL A 67 -25.55 -7.48 12.82
N CYS A 68 -24.35 -7.57 13.38
CA CYS A 68 -23.69 -6.49 14.09
C CYS A 68 -22.25 -6.28 13.56
N SER A 69 -21.36 -7.22 13.83
CA SER A 69 -19.92 -7.08 13.54
C SER A 69 -19.59 -6.79 12.09
N ASP A 70 -20.40 -7.22 11.14
CA ASP A 70 -20.18 -6.93 9.72
C ASP A 70 -20.55 -5.49 9.37
N LEU A 71 -21.55 -4.91 10.02
CA LEU A 71 -21.96 -3.50 9.82
C LEU A 71 -21.00 -2.50 10.47
N LEU A 72 -20.14 -2.92 11.40
CA LEU A 72 -19.09 -2.10 11.99
C LEU A 72 -17.82 -2.01 11.11
N LYS A 73 -17.83 -2.66 9.96
CA LYS A 73 -16.71 -2.65 8.98
C LYS A 73 -17.01 -1.68 7.83
N PRO A 74 -16.00 -1.33 7.00
CA PRO A 74 -16.21 -0.49 5.83
C PRO A 74 -17.37 -0.97 4.96
N GLY A 75 -18.22 -0.02 4.55
CA GLY A 75 -19.52 -0.28 3.93
C GLY A 75 -20.70 -0.13 4.87
N GLY A 76 -20.52 -0.38 6.16
CA GLY A 76 -21.51 -0.11 7.20
C GLY A 76 -22.92 -0.62 6.89
N TYR A 77 -23.92 0.17 7.19
CA TYR A 77 -25.33 -0.13 6.91
C TYR A 77 -25.65 -0.32 5.41
N GLY A 78 -24.85 0.29 4.51
CA GLY A 78 -25.02 0.10 3.07
C GLY A 78 -24.85 -1.35 2.60
N ARG A 79 -24.21 -2.20 3.40
CA ARG A 79 -24.08 -3.64 3.11
C ARG A 79 -25.41 -4.39 3.11
N GLN A 80 -26.43 -3.89 3.81
CA GLN A 80 -27.73 -4.55 3.89
C GLN A 80 -28.36 -4.80 2.53
N LEU A 81 -28.16 -3.90 1.58
CA LEU A 81 -28.62 -4.10 0.20
C LEU A 81 -28.04 -5.39 -0.40
N GLN A 82 -26.74 -5.63 -0.22
CA GLN A 82 -26.11 -6.85 -0.72
C GLN A 82 -26.64 -8.12 -0.03
N TYR A 83 -26.99 -8.07 1.26
CA TYR A 83 -27.62 -9.22 1.93
C TYR A 83 -28.90 -9.65 1.25
N LEU A 84 -29.76 -8.67 0.90
CA LEU A 84 -31.03 -8.96 0.22
C LEU A 84 -30.80 -9.44 -1.22
N GLU A 85 -29.85 -8.85 -1.94
CA GLU A 85 -29.50 -9.24 -3.30
C GLU A 85 -28.96 -10.69 -3.37
N GLU A 86 -28.05 -11.06 -2.46
CA GLU A 86 -27.48 -12.41 -2.38
C GLU A 86 -28.53 -13.45 -2.00
N LEU A 87 -29.43 -13.11 -1.06
CA LEU A 87 -30.55 -13.98 -0.72
C LEU A 87 -31.51 -14.15 -1.91
N ALA A 88 -31.90 -13.05 -2.55
CA ALA A 88 -32.78 -13.12 -3.73
C ALA A 88 -32.12 -13.88 -4.88
N ALA A 89 -30.81 -13.73 -5.09
CA ALA A 89 -30.08 -14.50 -6.10
C ALA A 89 -30.07 -15.99 -5.78
N ALA A 90 -29.86 -16.37 -4.52
CA ALA A 90 -29.92 -17.78 -4.09
C ALA A 90 -31.31 -18.38 -4.27
N ILE A 91 -32.37 -17.67 -3.91
CA ILE A 91 -33.78 -18.10 -4.11
C ILE A 91 -34.07 -18.33 -5.61
N ARG A 92 -33.62 -17.40 -6.47
CA ARG A 92 -33.77 -17.54 -7.93
C ARG A 92 -32.98 -18.71 -8.50
N ALA A 93 -31.74 -18.94 -8.01
CA ALA A 93 -30.91 -20.05 -8.46
C ALA A 93 -31.57 -21.41 -8.21
N GLU A 94 -32.25 -21.56 -7.08
CA GLU A 94 -33.02 -22.74 -6.72
C GLU A 94 -34.44 -22.75 -7.37
N LYS A 95 -34.78 -21.75 -8.19
CA LYS A 95 -36.11 -21.59 -8.80
C LYS A 95 -37.23 -21.63 -7.76
N ALA A 96 -37.01 -21.05 -6.58
CA ALA A 96 -37.97 -21.04 -5.47
C ALA A 96 -38.82 -19.76 -5.51
N ASP A 97 -40.09 -19.86 -5.07
CA ASP A 97 -41.05 -18.76 -5.08
C ASP A 97 -41.13 -18.05 -3.72
N ASN A 98 -40.71 -18.74 -2.67
CA ASN A 98 -40.74 -18.25 -1.28
C ASN A 98 -39.65 -18.95 -0.46
N ILE A 99 -39.50 -18.55 0.81
CA ILE A 99 -38.47 -19.09 1.72
C ILE A 99 -38.68 -20.59 1.97
N ASP A 100 -39.90 -21.05 2.17
CA ASP A 100 -40.16 -22.45 2.45
C ASP A 100 -39.82 -23.35 1.27
N SER A 101 -40.22 -22.96 0.05
CA SER A 101 -39.82 -23.65 -1.18
C SER A 101 -38.29 -23.57 -1.41
N PHE A 102 -37.64 -22.48 -1.03
CA PHE A 102 -36.18 -22.35 -1.05
C PHE A 102 -35.50 -23.36 -0.11
N ILE A 103 -35.98 -23.48 1.15
CA ILE A 103 -35.46 -24.45 2.10
C ILE A 103 -35.56 -25.87 1.58
N LEU A 104 -36.74 -26.24 1.00
CA LEU A 104 -36.98 -27.57 0.44
C LEU A 104 -36.07 -27.89 -0.73
N LYS A 105 -35.94 -26.97 -1.69
CA LYS A 105 -35.13 -27.17 -2.90
C LYS A 105 -33.62 -27.17 -2.59
N PHE A 106 -33.18 -26.31 -1.66
CA PHE A 106 -31.77 -26.25 -1.22
C PHE A 106 -31.30 -27.54 -0.53
N ALA A 107 -32.24 -28.34 0.03
CA ALA A 107 -31.90 -29.58 0.70
C ALA A 107 -31.50 -30.72 -0.25
N GLU A 108 -31.76 -30.59 -1.56
CA GLU A 108 -31.46 -31.64 -2.56
C GLU A 108 -31.94 -33.05 -2.10
N CYS A 109 -33.12 -33.13 -1.48
CA CYS A 109 -33.68 -34.39 -1.01
C CYS A 109 -35.18 -34.50 -1.37
N SER A 110 -35.70 -35.71 -1.29
CA SER A 110 -37.15 -35.99 -1.48
C SER A 110 -37.99 -35.53 -0.27
N CYS A 111 -37.50 -34.59 0.53
CA CYS A 111 -38.20 -34.11 1.72
C CYS A 111 -39.38 -33.22 1.32
N ASN A 112 -40.56 -33.52 1.85
CA ASN A 112 -41.78 -32.75 1.64
C ASN A 112 -42.15 -31.86 2.85
N LYS A 113 -41.36 -31.91 3.93
CA LYS A 113 -41.56 -31.11 5.15
C LYS A 113 -40.42 -30.15 5.33
N VAL A 114 -40.73 -28.85 5.53
CA VAL A 114 -39.75 -27.75 5.64
C VAL A 114 -38.81 -27.99 6.82
N GLU A 115 -39.29 -28.42 7.96
CA GLU A 115 -38.47 -28.65 9.16
C GLU A 115 -37.44 -29.76 8.96
N LYS A 116 -37.82 -30.83 8.22
CA LYS A 116 -36.87 -31.91 7.89
C LYS A 116 -35.79 -31.46 6.93
N ALA A 117 -36.17 -30.69 5.91
CA ALA A 117 -35.26 -30.12 4.96
C ALA A 117 -34.30 -29.11 5.63
N ALA A 118 -34.85 -28.24 6.48
CA ALA A 118 -34.06 -27.26 7.24
C ALA A 118 -33.00 -27.92 8.14
N LEU A 119 -33.40 -28.99 8.87
CA LEU A 119 -32.49 -29.77 9.70
C LEU A 119 -31.38 -30.46 8.89
N LEU A 120 -31.70 -30.98 7.72
CA LEU A 120 -30.71 -31.58 6.82
C LEU A 120 -29.72 -30.54 6.33
N ASN A 121 -30.22 -29.38 5.88
CA ASN A 121 -29.41 -28.25 5.48
C ASN A 121 -28.46 -27.77 6.60
N LEU A 122 -29.00 -27.67 7.83
CA LEU A 122 -28.25 -27.25 8.99
C LEU A 122 -27.12 -28.24 9.35
N ARG A 123 -27.39 -29.55 9.34
CA ARG A 123 -26.37 -30.60 9.56
C ARG A 123 -25.24 -30.49 8.54
N ARG A 124 -25.58 -30.35 7.26
CA ARG A 124 -24.60 -30.24 6.16
C ARG A 124 -23.80 -28.96 6.29
N TYR A 125 -24.44 -27.82 6.53
CA TYR A 125 -23.78 -26.53 6.66
C TYR A 125 -22.88 -26.45 7.90
N ALA A 126 -23.37 -26.89 9.06
CA ALA A 126 -22.60 -26.90 10.30
C ALA A 126 -21.38 -27.82 10.20
N GLY A 127 -21.51 -28.99 9.59
CA GLY A 127 -20.39 -29.92 9.36
C GLY A 127 -19.29 -29.34 8.44
N ALA A 128 -19.67 -28.54 7.47
CA ALA A 128 -18.72 -27.90 6.55
C ALA A 128 -18.09 -26.61 7.12
N ALA A 129 -18.70 -25.96 8.10
CA ALA A 129 -18.25 -24.66 8.62
C ALA A 129 -16.83 -24.69 9.24
N PRO A 130 -16.39 -25.71 10.01
CA PRO A 130 -15.05 -25.74 10.60
C PRO A 130 -13.91 -25.79 9.58
N THR A 131 -14.13 -26.41 8.43
CA THR A 131 -13.10 -26.57 7.38
C THR A 131 -13.15 -25.46 6.32
N ASN A 132 -14.12 -24.56 6.41
CA ASN A 132 -14.26 -23.47 5.48
C ASN A 132 -13.21 -22.36 5.76
N SER A 133 -12.29 -22.17 4.82
CA SER A 133 -11.20 -21.19 4.92
C SER A 133 -11.67 -19.76 5.23
N ALA A 134 -12.90 -19.37 4.86
CA ALA A 134 -13.45 -18.05 5.16
C ALA A 134 -13.54 -17.75 6.67
N TYR A 135 -13.59 -18.77 7.51
CA TYR A 135 -13.63 -18.64 8.97
C TYR A 135 -12.26 -18.81 9.64
N HIS A 136 -11.23 -19.20 8.90
CA HIS A 136 -9.89 -19.41 9.43
C HIS A 136 -9.14 -18.08 9.61
N LYS A 137 -8.16 -18.07 10.53
CA LYS A 137 -7.36 -16.88 10.84
C LYS A 137 -6.55 -16.41 9.63
N GLU A 138 -6.07 -17.34 8.83
CA GLU A 138 -5.25 -17.13 7.63
C GLU A 138 -6.01 -16.39 6.52
N SER A 139 -7.34 -16.43 6.54
CA SER A 139 -8.18 -15.67 5.61
C SER A 139 -8.22 -14.17 5.90
N LYS A 140 -7.66 -13.74 7.05
CA LYS A 140 -7.54 -12.32 7.39
C LYS A 140 -6.16 -11.85 6.95
N THR A 141 -6.09 -10.84 6.10
CA THR A 141 -4.85 -10.12 5.82
C THR A 141 -4.30 -9.56 7.13
N GLY A 142 -3.09 -10.01 7.52
CA GLY A 142 -2.52 -9.70 8.84
C GLY A 142 -2.04 -8.26 8.99
N GLU A 143 -1.91 -7.50 7.90
CA GLU A 143 -1.34 -6.16 7.90
C GLU A 143 -2.38 -5.06 8.01
N SER A 144 -2.03 -4.02 8.77
CA SER A 144 -2.81 -2.80 8.85
C SER A 144 -2.66 -2.01 7.55
N ILE A 145 -3.78 -1.53 7.00
CA ILE A 145 -3.78 -0.60 5.86
C ILE A 145 -3.32 0.81 6.24
N LYS A 146 -3.10 1.09 7.53
CA LYS A 146 -2.67 2.41 8.01
C LYS A 146 -1.32 2.79 7.42
N THR A 147 -1.21 4.07 7.07
CA THR A 147 0.03 4.75 6.70
C THR A 147 0.46 5.71 7.81
N SER A 148 1.69 6.18 7.79
CA SER A 148 2.19 7.19 8.74
C SER A 148 1.70 8.62 8.45
N ARG A 149 0.94 8.82 7.37
CA ARG A 149 0.46 10.14 6.96
C ARG A 149 -0.52 10.71 7.99
N ALA A 150 -0.29 11.94 8.42
CA ALA A 150 -1.23 12.68 9.25
C ALA A 150 -2.57 12.91 8.52
N LEU A 151 -3.66 13.00 9.27
CA LEU A 151 -4.98 13.35 8.74
C LEU A 151 -5.17 14.87 8.90
N PRO A 152 -5.19 15.64 7.80
CA PRO A 152 -5.45 17.09 7.89
C PRO A 152 -6.94 17.38 8.12
N GLU A 153 -7.24 18.59 8.51
CA GLU A 153 -8.60 19.08 8.73
C GLU A 153 -9.44 19.02 7.45
N PHE A 154 -8.91 19.58 6.36
CA PHE A 154 -9.45 19.43 5.01
C PHE A 154 -8.64 18.41 4.24
N ASP A 155 -9.17 17.93 3.14
CA ASP A 155 -8.69 16.85 2.31
C ASP A 155 -8.41 15.57 3.10
N CYS A 156 -8.74 14.46 2.52
CA CYS A 156 -8.33 13.16 3.03
C CYS A 156 -7.05 12.71 2.35
N VAL A 157 -6.53 11.56 2.74
CA VAL A 157 -5.42 10.95 2.03
C VAL A 157 -5.84 10.68 0.57
N ARG A 158 -4.92 10.88 -0.37
CA ARG A 158 -5.00 10.18 -1.66
C ARG A 158 -5.12 8.69 -1.39
N ALA A 159 -5.61 7.92 -2.36
CA ALA A 159 -5.69 6.47 -2.20
C ALA A 159 -4.41 5.93 -1.54
N PRO A 160 -4.51 5.12 -0.47
CA PRO A 160 -3.33 4.65 0.26
C PRO A 160 -2.30 3.96 -0.65
N CYS A 161 -2.77 3.31 -1.72
CA CYS A 161 -1.91 2.68 -2.72
C CYS A 161 -1.04 3.68 -3.50
N ILE A 162 -1.52 4.90 -3.76
CA ILE A 162 -0.70 5.97 -4.37
C ILE A 162 0.33 6.47 -3.36
N GLY A 163 -0.13 6.80 -2.15
CA GLY A 163 0.73 7.39 -1.11
C GLY A 163 1.82 6.44 -0.61
N THR A 164 1.65 5.13 -0.76
CA THR A 164 2.64 4.12 -0.36
C THR A 164 3.59 3.75 -1.50
N CYS A 165 3.21 3.99 -2.75
CA CYS A 165 4.06 3.69 -3.90
C CYS A 165 5.23 4.69 -3.98
N PRO A 166 6.50 4.24 -3.94
CA PRO A 166 7.66 5.14 -4.05
C PRO A 166 7.71 5.94 -5.36
N ALA A 167 7.11 5.40 -6.44
CA ALA A 167 6.98 6.09 -7.72
C ALA A 167 5.70 6.94 -7.82
N GLY A 168 4.88 7.03 -6.76
CA GLY A 168 3.63 7.80 -6.76
C GLY A 168 2.60 7.34 -7.79
N GLN A 169 2.58 6.07 -8.17
CA GLN A 169 1.78 5.51 -9.26
C GLN A 169 0.29 5.76 -9.08
N ASP A 170 -0.36 6.34 -10.08
CA ASP A 170 -1.83 6.55 -10.10
C ASP A 170 -2.58 5.25 -10.37
N ILE A 171 -2.65 4.44 -9.33
CA ILE A 171 -3.26 3.11 -9.39
C ILE A 171 -4.77 3.16 -9.66
N PRO A 172 -5.58 4.00 -8.98
CA PRO A 172 -7.02 4.02 -9.22
C PRO A 172 -7.40 4.38 -10.67
N SER A 173 -6.59 5.20 -11.33
CA SER A 173 -6.88 5.63 -12.70
C SER A 173 -6.61 4.52 -13.72
N TYR A 174 -5.48 3.81 -13.64
CA TYR A 174 -5.30 2.69 -14.56
C TYR A 174 -6.24 1.51 -14.24
N MET A 175 -6.63 1.30 -12.97
CA MET A 175 -7.70 0.35 -12.64
C MET A 175 -9.03 0.72 -13.30
N TYR A 176 -9.39 2.01 -13.27
CA TYR A 176 -10.61 2.49 -13.94
C TYR A 176 -10.61 2.19 -15.43
N TYR A 177 -9.54 2.54 -16.13
CA TYR A 177 -9.43 2.28 -17.56
C TYR A 177 -9.37 0.80 -17.89
N THR A 178 -8.69 -0.02 -17.09
CA THR A 178 -8.69 -1.48 -17.25
C THR A 178 -10.09 -2.07 -17.11
N ALA A 179 -10.85 -1.64 -16.11
CA ALA A 179 -12.25 -2.08 -15.93
C ALA A 179 -13.14 -1.71 -17.12
N LYS A 180 -12.84 -0.58 -17.78
CA LYS A 180 -13.57 -0.13 -18.99
C LYS A 180 -13.09 -0.80 -20.29
N GLY A 181 -11.97 -1.52 -20.27
CA GLY A 181 -11.36 -2.11 -21.46
C GLY A 181 -10.52 -1.12 -22.29
N ASP A 182 -10.27 0.08 -21.77
CA ASP A 182 -9.42 1.10 -22.42
C ASP A 182 -7.95 0.92 -21.96
N TYR A 183 -7.31 -0.11 -22.52
CA TYR A 183 -5.96 -0.50 -22.08
C TYR A 183 -4.89 0.50 -22.50
N LYS A 184 -5.10 1.21 -23.62
CA LYS A 184 -4.19 2.27 -24.07
C LYS A 184 -4.09 3.38 -23.03
N LYS A 185 -5.24 3.92 -22.58
CA LYS A 185 -5.24 4.93 -21.51
C LYS A 185 -4.73 4.39 -20.18
N ALA A 186 -5.01 3.11 -19.85
CA ALA A 186 -4.43 2.48 -18.66
C ALA A 186 -2.89 2.48 -18.74
N TYR A 187 -2.33 2.18 -19.91
CA TYR A 187 -0.89 2.20 -20.13
C TYR A 187 -0.31 3.61 -20.04
N GLU A 188 -0.96 4.62 -20.65
CA GLU A 188 -0.56 6.03 -20.57
C GLU A 188 -0.47 6.50 -19.10
N VAL A 189 -1.47 6.15 -18.28
CA VAL A 189 -1.47 6.46 -16.84
C VAL A 189 -0.28 5.81 -16.14
N ILE A 190 0.05 4.55 -16.46
CA ILE A 190 1.20 3.88 -15.85
C ILE A 190 2.51 4.59 -16.22
N MET A 191 2.69 4.92 -17.49
CA MET A 191 3.93 5.52 -18.00
C MET A 191 4.18 6.94 -17.47
N ARG A 192 3.18 7.65 -16.97
CA ARG A 192 3.40 8.98 -16.35
C ARG A 192 4.32 8.94 -15.13
N GLN A 193 4.31 7.86 -14.35
CA GLN A 193 5.09 7.74 -13.13
C GLN A 193 6.07 6.56 -13.13
N ASN A 194 5.90 5.60 -14.03
CA ASN A 194 6.65 4.36 -14.00
C ASN A 194 7.17 3.98 -15.40
N PRO A 195 8.46 4.24 -15.67
CA PRO A 195 9.07 3.92 -16.97
C PRO A 195 9.41 2.44 -17.17
N LEU A 196 9.35 1.62 -16.10
CA LEU A 196 9.65 0.18 -16.13
C LEU A 196 8.42 -0.68 -15.82
N PRO A 197 7.30 -0.53 -16.58
CA PRO A 197 6.05 -1.21 -16.27
C PRO A 197 6.11 -2.72 -16.46
N SER A 198 6.91 -3.24 -17.42
CA SER A 198 7.08 -4.67 -17.66
C SER A 198 7.85 -5.32 -16.52
N VAL A 199 8.97 -4.74 -16.10
CA VAL A 199 9.76 -5.21 -14.94
C VAL A 199 8.93 -5.17 -13.67
N LEU A 200 8.35 -4.00 -13.34
CA LEU A 200 7.58 -3.83 -12.10
C LEU A 200 6.20 -4.51 -12.15
N GLY A 201 5.74 -4.93 -13.31
CA GLY A 201 4.58 -5.81 -13.45
C GLY A 201 4.85 -7.24 -13.00
N MET A 202 6.11 -7.68 -13.06
CA MET A 202 6.52 -9.03 -12.67
C MET A 202 7.08 -9.12 -11.24
N VAL A 203 7.93 -8.17 -10.84
CA VAL A 203 8.75 -8.29 -9.61
C VAL A 203 8.67 -7.10 -8.65
N CYS A 204 7.64 -6.27 -8.75
CA CYS A 204 7.38 -5.25 -7.72
C CYS A 204 7.05 -5.92 -6.38
N ASP A 205 7.60 -5.38 -5.28
CA ASP A 205 7.26 -5.75 -3.90
C ASP A 205 5.85 -5.27 -3.47
N HIS A 206 5.08 -4.71 -4.37
CA HIS A 206 3.67 -4.32 -4.33
C HIS A 206 3.15 -3.79 -2.97
N GLN A 207 3.92 -2.95 -2.28
CA GLN A 207 3.52 -2.32 -1.01
C GLN A 207 2.14 -1.65 -1.07
N CYS A 208 1.74 -1.20 -2.26
CA CYS A 208 0.39 -0.69 -2.53
C CYS A 208 -0.73 -1.72 -2.30
N GLN A 209 -0.48 -3.03 -2.52
CA GLN A 209 -1.45 -4.09 -2.24
C GLN A 209 -1.65 -4.25 -0.74
N HIS A 210 -0.59 -4.21 0.06
CA HIS A 210 -0.66 -4.28 1.52
C HIS A 210 -1.44 -3.11 2.14
N LYS A 211 -1.46 -1.96 1.46
CA LYS A 211 -2.19 -0.75 1.90
C LYS A 211 -3.50 -0.53 1.16
N CYS A 212 -3.93 -1.46 0.34
CA CYS A 212 -5.20 -1.36 -0.38
C CYS A 212 -6.38 -1.39 0.60
N THR A 213 -7.21 -0.34 0.58
CA THR A 213 -8.41 -0.22 1.42
C THR A 213 -9.34 -1.44 1.28
N ARG A 214 -9.32 -2.09 0.12
CA ARG A 214 -10.11 -3.30 -0.17
C ARG A 214 -9.82 -4.47 0.78
N ALA A 215 -8.62 -4.54 1.38
CA ALA A 215 -8.27 -5.53 2.40
C ALA A 215 -9.22 -5.55 3.60
N ASN A 216 -9.85 -4.41 3.93
CA ASN A 216 -10.84 -4.31 5.00
C ASN A 216 -12.23 -4.85 4.61
N TYR A 217 -12.47 -5.12 3.33
CA TYR A 217 -13.74 -5.63 2.81
C TYR A 217 -13.70 -7.13 2.56
N ASP A 218 -12.73 -7.55 1.76
CA ASP A 218 -12.59 -8.93 1.27
C ASP A 218 -11.11 -9.31 1.06
N SER A 219 -10.44 -8.77 0.04
CA SER A 219 -9.01 -8.95 -0.21
C SER A 219 -8.45 -7.77 -0.99
N SER A 220 -7.16 -7.48 -0.83
CA SER A 220 -6.47 -6.50 -1.66
C SER A 220 -6.64 -6.81 -3.15
N LEU A 221 -6.51 -5.77 -3.97
CA LEU A 221 -6.48 -5.95 -5.43
C LEU A 221 -5.14 -6.55 -5.86
N LEU A 222 -5.15 -7.35 -6.92
CA LEU A 222 -3.94 -7.83 -7.59
C LEU A 222 -3.34 -6.72 -8.48
N ILE A 223 -2.81 -5.67 -7.84
CA ILE A 223 -2.37 -4.44 -8.48
C ILE A 223 -1.19 -4.68 -9.42
N ARG A 224 -0.22 -5.51 -8.97
CA ARG A 224 0.97 -5.88 -9.75
C ARG A 224 0.57 -6.66 -11.01
N GLU A 225 -0.32 -7.62 -10.86
CA GLU A 225 -0.77 -8.50 -11.94
C GLU A 225 -1.57 -7.74 -12.99
N ILE A 226 -2.39 -6.78 -12.59
CA ILE A 226 -3.09 -5.88 -13.55
C ILE A 226 -2.08 -5.01 -14.30
N LYS A 227 -1.07 -4.45 -13.60
CA LYS A 227 0.00 -3.69 -14.27
C LYS A 227 0.76 -4.59 -15.28
N ARG A 228 1.07 -5.84 -14.92
CA ARG A 228 1.67 -6.81 -15.81
C ARG A 228 0.79 -7.08 -17.05
N PHE A 229 -0.51 -7.31 -16.84
CA PHE A 229 -1.47 -7.50 -17.92
C PHE A 229 -1.45 -6.32 -18.91
N ILE A 230 -1.44 -5.08 -18.41
CA ILE A 230 -1.35 -3.88 -19.27
C ILE A 230 0.01 -3.81 -19.96
N ALA A 231 1.11 -4.01 -19.23
CA ALA A 231 2.47 -3.94 -19.79
C ALA A 231 2.73 -4.98 -20.90
N ASN A 232 2.07 -6.15 -20.83
CA ASN A 232 2.16 -7.20 -21.84
C ASN A 232 1.35 -6.89 -23.11
N ARG A 233 0.47 -5.88 -23.10
CA ARG A 233 -0.24 -5.38 -24.28
C ARG A 233 0.62 -4.36 -25.03
N ASN A 234 1.71 -4.80 -25.59
CA ASN A 234 2.73 -3.92 -26.18
C ASN A 234 2.19 -3.01 -27.30
N ALA A 235 1.17 -3.45 -28.02
CA ALA A 235 0.48 -2.64 -29.07
C ALA A 235 -0.23 -1.40 -28.49
N ASP A 236 -0.60 -1.44 -27.20
CA ASP A 236 -1.26 -0.33 -26.50
C ASP A 236 -0.25 0.64 -25.85
N ARG A 237 1.05 0.35 -25.93
CA ARG A 237 2.12 1.18 -25.34
C ARG A 237 2.14 2.56 -25.96
N PRO A 238 2.10 3.66 -25.19
CA PRO A 238 2.08 5.01 -25.76
C PRO A 238 3.40 5.30 -26.50
N ASN A 239 3.32 5.91 -27.65
CA ASN A 239 4.49 6.40 -28.39
C ASN A 239 4.77 7.84 -27.97
N LEU A 240 5.45 7.99 -26.84
CA LEU A 240 5.83 9.30 -26.32
C LEU A 240 6.98 9.90 -27.16
N LYS A 241 6.92 11.20 -27.38
CA LYS A 241 7.95 11.94 -28.09
C LYS A 241 8.61 12.90 -27.11
N PRO A 242 9.96 12.96 -27.09
CA PRO A 242 10.66 13.95 -26.34
C PRO A 242 10.31 15.37 -26.78
N GLU A 243 10.35 16.29 -25.83
CA GLU A 243 10.35 17.73 -26.11
C GLU A 243 11.56 18.13 -26.94
N LYS A 244 11.52 19.34 -27.50
CA LYS A 244 12.67 19.88 -28.24
C LYS A 244 13.91 19.93 -27.35
N ALA A 245 15.06 19.61 -27.93
CA ALA A 245 16.35 19.65 -27.23
C ALA A 245 16.52 20.98 -26.48
N ASN A 246 16.80 20.89 -25.17
CA ASN A 246 16.98 22.07 -24.31
C ASN A 246 18.44 22.49 -24.16
N GLY A 247 19.39 21.85 -24.90
CA GLY A 247 20.82 22.13 -24.90
C GLY A 247 21.57 21.64 -23.66
N LYS A 248 20.91 20.99 -22.69
CA LYS A 248 21.52 20.48 -21.47
C LYS A 248 21.90 19.00 -21.58
N LYS A 249 23.06 18.65 -21.02
CA LYS A 249 23.63 17.31 -21.04
C LYS A 249 23.62 16.69 -19.64
N VAL A 250 23.25 15.44 -19.56
CA VAL A 250 23.25 14.65 -18.30
C VAL A 250 23.99 13.35 -18.50
N ALA A 251 25.04 13.14 -17.69
CA ALA A 251 25.72 11.86 -17.57
C ALA A 251 25.12 11.05 -16.41
N ILE A 252 24.76 9.81 -16.64
CA ILE A 252 24.24 8.89 -15.62
C ILE A 252 25.22 7.73 -15.46
N VAL A 253 25.66 7.45 -14.24
CA VAL A 253 26.56 6.33 -13.94
C VAL A 253 25.74 5.17 -13.38
N GLY A 254 25.54 4.13 -14.22
CA GLY A 254 24.76 2.93 -13.92
C GLY A 254 23.40 2.86 -14.63
N ALA A 255 23.21 1.81 -15.43
CA ALA A 255 21.98 1.49 -16.16
C ALA A 255 20.99 0.60 -15.36
N GLY A 256 21.01 0.68 -14.04
CA GLY A 256 20.04 0.04 -13.16
C GLY A 256 18.67 0.76 -13.17
N PRO A 257 17.65 0.27 -12.43
CA PRO A 257 16.32 0.85 -12.43
C PRO A 257 16.28 2.35 -12.08
N SER A 258 17.18 2.81 -11.22
CA SER A 258 17.26 4.21 -10.84
C SER A 258 17.79 5.10 -11.99
N GLY A 259 18.89 4.68 -12.63
CA GLY A 259 19.46 5.38 -13.77
C GLY A 259 18.53 5.40 -14.98
N LEU A 260 17.93 4.26 -15.31
CA LEU A 260 16.94 4.13 -16.39
C LEU A 260 15.70 5.00 -16.13
N SER A 261 15.24 5.08 -14.88
CA SER A 261 14.11 5.93 -14.51
C SER A 261 14.45 7.42 -14.69
N ALA A 262 15.61 7.87 -14.22
CA ALA A 262 16.05 9.24 -14.41
C ALA A 262 16.21 9.59 -15.90
N ALA A 263 16.84 8.71 -16.66
CA ALA A 263 17.03 8.89 -18.10
C ALA A 263 15.73 9.09 -18.86
N TYR A 264 14.70 8.30 -18.52
CA TYR A 264 13.37 8.42 -19.11
C TYR A 264 12.76 9.82 -18.94
N PHE A 265 12.68 10.32 -17.71
CA PHE A 265 12.06 11.62 -17.44
C PHE A 265 12.88 12.79 -18.02
N LEU A 266 14.19 12.70 -17.96
CA LEU A 266 15.09 13.71 -18.52
C LEU A 266 14.99 13.75 -20.05
N ALA A 267 14.98 12.59 -20.71
CA ALA A 267 14.85 12.52 -22.16
C ALA A 267 13.51 13.09 -22.64
N LEU A 268 12.41 12.84 -21.93
CA LEU A 268 11.10 13.43 -22.26
C LEU A 268 11.15 14.96 -22.28
N GLU A 269 11.94 15.58 -21.40
CA GLU A 269 12.09 17.05 -21.32
C GLU A 269 13.22 17.61 -22.23
N GLY A 270 13.73 16.81 -23.17
CA GLY A 270 14.66 17.25 -24.20
C GLY A 270 16.12 17.38 -23.72
N PHE A 271 16.49 16.75 -22.61
CA PHE A 271 17.89 16.65 -22.20
C PHE A 271 18.63 15.62 -23.06
N ALA A 272 19.89 15.90 -23.38
CA ALA A 272 20.80 14.91 -23.97
C ALA A 272 21.34 14.01 -22.86
N VAL A 273 20.89 12.75 -22.83
CA VAL A 273 21.19 11.80 -21.75
C VAL A 273 22.11 10.70 -22.25
N GLU A 274 23.22 10.46 -21.57
CA GLU A 274 24.10 9.32 -21.77
C GLU A 274 24.25 8.54 -20.44
N ILE A 275 24.00 7.23 -20.48
CA ILE A 275 24.22 6.32 -19.36
C ILE A 275 25.51 5.52 -19.59
N PHE A 276 26.36 5.47 -18.58
CA PHE A 276 27.60 4.67 -18.56
C PHE A 276 27.39 3.46 -17.68
N GLU A 277 27.47 2.28 -18.27
CA GLU A 277 27.20 1.00 -17.59
C GLU A 277 28.47 0.13 -17.62
N THR A 278 28.84 -0.43 -16.47
CA THR A 278 30.03 -1.25 -16.32
C THR A 278 29.88 -2.66 -16.91
N LYS A 279 28.64 -3.15 -17.05
CA LYS A 279 28.32 -4.46 -17.65
C LYS A 279 27.98 -4.33 -19.14
N ALA A 280 28.01 -5.46 -19.83
CA ALA A 280 27.63 -5.53 -21.24
C ALA A 280 26.11 -5.42 -21.48
N PHE A 281 25.30 -5.21 -20.45
CA PHE A 281 23.84 -5.14 -20.51
C PHE A 281 23.28 -4.14 -19.50
N ALA A 282 22.12 -3.56 -19.83
CA ALA A 282 21.38 -2.68 -18.95
C ALA A 282 20.41 -3.45 -18.04
N GLY A 283 19.90 -2.77 -17.01
CA GLY A 283 18.94 -3.28 -16.05
C GLY A 283 19.50 -3.49 -14.64
N GLY A 284 20.85 -3.45 -14.49
CA GLY A 284 21.47 -3.68 -13.17
C GLY A 284 21.00 -5.01 -12.57
N MET A 285 20.63 -5.02 -11.28
CA MET A 285 20.24 -6.26 -10.58
C MET A 285 19.02 -6.97 -11.18
N VAL A 286 18.13 -6.28 -11.90
CA VAL A 286 16.97 -6.95 -12.53
C VAL A 286 17.37 -7.85 -13.69
N SER A 287 18.44 -7.51 -14.41
CA SER A 287 19.00 -8.31 -15.49
C SER A 287 20.03 -9.33 -15.01
N ASP A 288 20.67 -9.04 -13.89
CA ASP A 288 21.82 -9.80 -13.43
C ASP A 288 21.48 -10.89 -12.40
N ALA A 289 20.56 -10.62 -11.46
CA ALA A 289 20.37 -11.49 -10.31
C ALA A 289 18.94 -12.02 -10.11
N ILE A 290 17.91 -11.37 -10.68
CA ILE A 290 16.56 -11.88 -10.52
C ILE A 290 16.32 -13.10 -11.40
N PRO A 291 15.91 -14.25 -10.83
CA PRO A 291 15.72 -15.48 -11.60
C PRO A 291 14.67 -15.37 -12.71
N SER A 292 14.87 -16.08 -13.82
CA SER A 292 13.99 -16.02 -14.99
C SER A 292 12.57 -16.54 -14.71
N PHE A 293 12.38 -17.43 -13.75
CA PHE A 293 11.04 -17.86 -13.31
C PHE A 293 10.22 -16.78 -12.60
N ARG A 294 10.86 -15.66 -12.22
CA ARG A 294 10.21 -14.44 -11.72
C ARG A 294 10.17 -13.31 -12.74
N LEU A 295 11.25 -13.10 -13.48
CA LEU A 295 11.39 -11.98 -14.42
C LEU A 295 12.04 -12.42 -15.73
N THR A 296 11.32 -12.32 -16.82
CA THR A 296 11.81 -12.68 -18.16
C THR A 296 12.74 -11.61 -18.73
N ALA A 297 13.72 -12.04 -19.53
CA ALA A 297 14.61 -11.12 -20.26
C ALA A 297 13.81 -10.21 -21.22
N ASP A 298 12.76 -10.75 -21.87
CA ASP A 298 11.89 -9.97 -22.76
C ASP A 298 11.22 -8.80 -22.06
N ALA A 299 10.74 -8.96 -20.81
CA ALA A 299 10.14 -7.88 -20.04
C ALA A 299 11.14 -6.75 -19.76
N ILE A 300 12.41 -7.09 -19.46
CA ILE A 300 13.47 -6.13 -19.24
C ILE A 300 13.81 -5.37 -20.53
N ASN A 301 14.03 -6.12 -21.60
CA ASN A 301 14.41 -5.58 -22.90
C ASN A 301 13.35 -4.62 -23.46
N ARG A 302 12.07 -4.96 -23.31
CA ARG A 302 10.98 -4.05 -23.71
C ARG A 302 11.04 -2.68 -23.02
N ASP A 303 11.34 -2.64 -21.74
CA ASP A 303 11.41 -1.38 -21.00
C ASP A 303 12.69 -0.61 -21.34
N VAL A 304 13.85 -1.28 -21.46
CA VAL A 304 15.13 -0.69 -21.81
C VAL A 304 15.11 -0.11 -23.24
N GLU A 305 14.64 -0.88 -24.22
CA GLU A 305 14.55 -0.42 -25.61
C GLU A 305 13.59 0.76 -25.78
N TYR A 306 12.51 0.77 -25.01
CA TYR A 306 11.62 1.93 -25.03
C TYR A 306 12.34 3.21 -24.58
N ILE A 307 13.15 3.14 -23.52
CA ILE A 307 13.93 4.29 -23.01
C ILE A 307 14.98 4.71 -24.04
N LYS A 308 15.68 3.77 -24.68
CA LYS A 308 16.62 4.06 -25.76
C LYS A 308 15.96 4.76 -26.95
N ASN A 309 14.73 4.35 -27.30
CA ASN A 309 13.97 4.95 -28.39
C ASN A 309 13.56 6.42 -28.11
N LEU A 310 13.64 6.90 -26.86
CA LEU A 310 13.52 8.32 -26.53
C LEU A 310 14.81 9.13 -26.78
N GLY A 311 15.85 8.50 -27.37
CA GLY A 311 17.13 9.16 -27.67
C GLY A 311 18.16 9.00 -26.55
N VAL A 312 17.92 8.19 -25.53
CA VAL A 312 18.91 7.89 -24.48
C VAL A 312 20.01 7.00 -25.04
N LYS A 313 21.26 7.44 -24.93
CA LYS A 313 22.44 6.65 -25.26
C LYS A 313 22.87 5.83 -24.04
N ILE A 314 23.16 4.52 -24.23
CA ILE A 314 23.75 3.65 -23.20
C ILE A 314 25.10 3.15 -23.71
N SER A 315 26.17 3.49 -23.01
CA SER A 315 27.53 3.05 -23.27
C SER A 315 27.90 1.92 -22.31
N TYR A 316 27.98 0.71 -22.83
CA TYR A 316 28.29 -0.50 -22.07
C TYR A 316 29.80 -0.70 -21.87
N ASP A 317 30.17 -1.59 -20.95
CA ASP A 317 31.57 -1.93 -20.62
C ASP A 317 32.40 -0.68 -20.22
N GLN A 318 31.73 0.29 -19.59
CA GLN A 318 32.32 1.56 -19.16
C GLN A 318 32.43 1.63 -17.65
N LYS A 319 33.54 1.16 -17.08
CA LYS A 319 33.84 1.37 -15.67
C LYS A 319 34.28 2.84 -15.47
N ILE A 320 33.63 3.54 -14.56
CA ILE A 320 33.94 4.92 -14.19
C ILE A 320 34.94 4.87 -13.02
N ASP A 321 36.16 5.40 -13.28
CA ASP A 321 37.15 5.70 -12.25
C ASP A 321 37.12 7.18 -11.89
N ARG A 322 38.02 7.62 -11.01
CA ARG A 322 38.14 9.02 -10.56
C ARG A 322 38.39 10.00 -11.69
N GLN A 323 39.29 9.66 -12.61
CA GLN A 323 39.63 10.55 -13.74
C GLN A 323 38.40 10.71 -14.64
N ARG A 324 37.78 9.61 -15.01
CA ARG A 324 36.58 9.60 -15.85
C ARG A 324 35.41 10.33 -15.21
N PHE A 325 35.23 10.20 -13.91
CA PHE A 325 34.22 10.94 -13.18
C PHE A 325 34.45 12.46 -13.25
N ASP A 326 35.69 12.91 -13.08
CA ASP A 326 36.03 14.34 -13.18
C ASP A 326 35.85 14.88 -14.61
N GLU A 327 36.07 14.06 -15.65
CA GLU A 327 35.73 14.37 -17.05
C GLU A 327 34.20 14.51 -17.24
N LEU A 328 33.41 13.55 -16.76
CA LEU A 328 31.95 13.61 -16.86
C LEU A 328 31.39 14.90 -16.23
N ARG A 329 31.94 15.32 -15.10
CA ARG A 329 31.52 16.56 -14.43
C ARG A 329 31.88 17.84 -15.22
N ARG A 330 32.96 17.84 -16.02
CA ARG A 330 33.32 18.99 -16.86
C ARG A 330 32.47 19.05 -18.13
N ASP A 331 32.17 17.89 -18.71
CA ASP A 331 31.60 17.78 -20.05
C ASP A 331 30.06 17.78 -20.04
N ASN A 332 29.45 17.69 -18.86
CA ASN A 332 27.99 17.63 -18.66
C ASN A 332 27.50 18.69 -17.66
N ASP A 333 26.28 19.18 -17.88
CA ASP A 333 25.64 20.12 -16.96
C ASP A 333 25.31 19.46 -15.62
N TYR A 334 24.94 18.15 -15.64
CA TYR A 334 24.58 17.37 -14.47
C TYR A 334 25.15 15.95 -14.55
N VAL A 335 25.46 15.38 -13.38
CA VAL A 335 25.87 13.98 -13.24
C VAL A 335 24.97 13.28 -12.22
N TYR A 336 24.47 12.11 -12.57
CA TYR A 336 23.67 11.29 -11.66
C TYR A 336 24.34 9.94 -11.37
N ILE A 337 24.64 9.66 -10.10
CA ILE A 337 25.27 8.44 -9.61
C ILE A 337 24.18 7.43 -9.19
N ALA A 338 24.04 6.35 -9.95
CA ALA A 338 23.01 5.31 -9.79
C ALA A 338 23.61 3.88 -9.83
N ILE A 339 24.81 3.71 -9.24
CA ILE A 339 25.63 2.48 -9.31
C ILE A 339 25.09 1.29 -8.53
N GLY A 340 24.07 1.50 -7.67
CA GLY A 340 23.49 0.44 -6.85
C GLY A 340 24.40 -0.04 -5.71
N ALA A 341 24.15 -1.24 -5.18
CA ALA A 341 24.92 -1.93 -4.14
C ALA A 341 25.24 -3.33 -4.63
N GLN A 342 26.48 -3.58 -5.03
CA GLN A 342 26.91 -4.83 -5.66
C GLN A 342 28.02 -5.54 -4.90
N GLY A 343 28.47 -5.00 -3.74
CA GLY A 343 29.48 -5.62 -2.89
C GLY A 343 28.88 -6.75 -2.05
N ALA A 344 29.51 -7.90 -2.04
CA ALA A 344 29.14 -9.01 -1.16
C ALA A 344 29.43 -8.68 0.31
N LYS A 345 28.50 -9.00 1.21
CA LYS A 345 28.74 -9.02 2.65
C LYS A 345 29.19 -10.39 3.08
N LYS A 346 30.28 -10.43 3.86
CA LYS A 346 30.78 -11.65 4.47
C LYS A 346 30.26 -11.83 5.89
N MET A 347 30.13 -13.10 6.31
CA MET A 347 29.72 -13.46 7.68
C MET A 347 30.83 -13.20 8.71
N GLY A 348 32.08 -13.27 8.31
CA GLY A 348 33.26 -13.14 9.17
C GLY A 348 33.44 -14.36 10.09
N ILE A 349 33.14 -15.57 9.61
CA ILE A 349 33.25 -16.81 10.38
C ILE A 349 34.32 -17.74 9.80
N PRO A 350 34.92 -18.64 10.62
CA PRO A 350 35.89 -19.62 10.15
C PRO A 350 35.33 -20.49 9.00
N GLY A 351 36.15 -20.74 7.99
CA GLY A 351 35.80 -21.55 6.85
C GLY A 351 35.05 -20.87 5.72
N GLU A 352 34.76 -19.58 5.83
CA GLU A 352 33.98 -18.77 4.86
C GLU A 352 34.63 -18.67 3.46
N ASP A 353 35.97 -18.83 3.40
CA ASP A 353 36.70 -18.80 2.11
C ASP A 353 36.87 -20.19 1.45
N ALA A 354 36.23 -21.25 2.00
CA ALA A 354 36.31 -22.60 1.47
C ALA A 354 35.62 -22.76 0.10
N ALA A 355 36.13 -23.65 -0.74
CA ALA A 355 35.46 -24.00 -1.98
C ALA A 355 34.08 -24.60 -1.71
N GLY A 356 33.04 -24.02 -2.29
CA GLY A 356 31.62 -24.34 -2.03
C GLY A 356 30.89 -23.30 -1.22
N VAL A 357 31.58 -22.22 -0.74
CA VAL A 357 30.93 -20.99 -0.25
C VAL A 357 30.83 -20.03 -1.41
N ILE A 358 29.63 -19.52 -1.65
CA ILE A 358 29.33 -18.70 -2.82
C ILE A 358 28.51 -17.48 -2.38
N ASP A 359 28.89 -16.30 -2.84
CA ASP A 359 28.05 -15.10 -2.69
C ASP A 359 26.77 -15.23 -3.50
N GLN A 360 25.65 -14.76 -2.96
CA GLN A 360 24.34 -14.85 -3.60
C GLN A 360 24.27 -14.15 -4.96
N LEU A 361 24.93 -12.99 -5.12
CA LEU A 361 24.88 -12.24 -6.38
C LEU A 361 25.67 -12.96 -7.46
N VAL A 362 26.83 -13.51 -7.10
CA VAL A 362 27.63 -14.34 -8.01
C VAL A 362 26.82 -15.56 -8.42
N PHE A 363 26.24 -16.28 -7.47
CA PHE A 363 25.42 -17.46 -7.75
C PHE A 363 24.25 -17.16 -8.68
N LEU A 364 23.45 -16.12 -8.34
CA LEU A 364 22.27 -15.76 -9.13
C LEU A 364 22.65 -15.22 -10.50
N SER A 365 23.71 -14.41 -10.59
CA SER A 365 24.25 -13.92 -11.86
C SER A 365 24.72 -15.07 -12.75
N ASP A 366 25.45 -16.03 -12.20
CA ASP A 366 25.95 -17.18 -12.98
C ASP A 366 24.78 -17.99 -13.57
N VAL A 367 23.74 -18.25 -12.78
CA VAL A 367 22.54 -18.93 -13.27
C VAL A 367 21.81 -18.09 -14.31
N ARG A 368 21.67 -16.80 -14.08
CA ARG A 368 20.96 -15.87 -14.98
C ARG A 368 21.67 -15.73 -16.33
N GLN A 369 23.01 -15.78 -16.32
CA GLN A 369 23.86 -15.71 -17.51
C GLN A 369 24.21 -17.12 -18.05
N GLU A 370 23.51 -18.16 -17.60
CA GLU A 370 23.66 -19.55 -18.06
C GLU A 370 25.08 -20.13 -17.86
N ARG A 371 25.82 -19.63 -16.84
CA ARG A 371 27.19 -20.10 -16.54
C ARG A 371 27.25 -21.38 -15.69
N ASN A 372 26.11 -21.96 -15.31
CA ASN A 372 26.00 -23.26 -14.61
C ASN A 372 26.94 -23.40 -13.39
N PRO A 373 26.69 -22.69 -12.28
CA PRO A 373 27.49 -22.78 -11.07
C PRO A 373 27.46 -24.23 -10.53
N LYS A 374 28.65 -24.77 -10.15
CA LYS A 374 28.74 -26.08 -9.55
C LYS A 374 28.34 -26.01 -8.08
N ILE A 375 27.21 -26.60 -7.74
CA ILE A 375 26.74 -26.76 -6.37
C ILE A 375 26.58 -28.23 -5.99
N GLY A 376 26.80 -28.54 -4.74
CA GLY A 376 26.56 -29.89 -4.19
C GLY A 376 25.06 -30.15 -3.98
N PRO A 377 24.68 -31.42 -3.72
CA PRO A 377 23.29 -31.83 -3.55
C PRO A 377 22.63 -31.25 -2.29
N ASN A 378 23.39 -30.96 -1.22
CA ASN A 378 22.88 -30.33 -0.01
C ASN A 378 23.33 -28.85 0.07
N VAL A 379 22.39 -27.93 -0.09
CA VAL A 379 22.67 -26.49 -0.14
C VAL A 379 22.07 -25.77 1.07
N ALA A 380 22.88 -24.98 1.75
CA ALA A 380 22.46 -24.10 2.83
C ALA A 380 22.48 -22.64 2.34
N ILE A 381 21.35 -21.95 2.43
CA ILE A 381 21.20 -20.52 2.10
C ILE A 381 21.15 -19.72 3.39
N ILE A 382 22.07 -18.80 3.59
CA ILE A 382 22.13 -18.00 4.82
C ILE A 382 21.45 -16.66 4.62
N GLY A 383 20.31 -16.45 5.28
CA GLY A 383 19.60 -15.18 5.21
C GLY A 383 18.08 -15.31 5.17
N GLY A 384 17.36 -14.17 5.18
CA GLY A 384 15.90 -14.15 5.23
C GLY A 384 15.29 -13.03 4.39
N GLY A 385 16.05 -12.44 3.46
CA GLY A 385 15.58 -11.43 2.50
C GLY A 385 15.09 -12.05 1.18
N ASN A 386 14.55 -11.21 0.29
CA ASN A 386 14.10 -11.67 -1.04
C ASN A 386 15.20 -12.37 -1.84
N SER A 387 16.44 -11.89 -1.76
CA SER A 387 17.58 -12.53 -2.44
C SER A 387 17.84 -13.94 -1.92
N ALA A 388 17.64 -14.19 -0.61
CA ALA A 388 17.75 -15.52 -0.03
C ALA A 388 16.64 -16.45 -0.57
N MET A 389 15.42 -15.92 -0.73
CA MET A 389 14.31 -16.68 -1.33
C MET A 389 14.60 -17.04 -2.79
N ASP A 390 15.13 -16.07 -3.55
CA ASP A 390 15.54 -16.27 -4.95
C ASP A 390 16.67 -17.30 -5.07
N ALA A 391 17.71 -17.19 -4.24
CA ALA A 391 18.81 -18.13 -4.23
C ALA A 391 18.36 -19.55 -3.86
N ALA A 392 17.51 -19.70 -2.84
CA ALA A 392 17.01 -21.00 -2.40
C ALA A 392 16.16 -21.69 -3.48
N ARG A 393 15.22 -20.95 -4.08
CA ARG A 393 14.35 -21.48 -5.13
C ARG A 393 15.13 -21.76 -6.42
N THR A 394 16.17 -20.99 -6.71
CA THR A 394 17.09 -21.22 -7.82
C THR A 394 17.94 -22.47 -7.56
N ALA A 395 18.53 -22.61 -6.37
CA ALA A 395 19.31 -23.79 -5.99
C ALA A 395 18.47 -25.08 -6.08
N LEU A 396 17.20 -25.05 -5.62
CA LEU A 396 16.30 -26.21 -5.70
C LEU A 396 16.12 -26.68 -7.15
N ARG A 397 16.02 -25.76 -8.12
CA ARG A 397 15.89 -26.09 -9.55
C ARG A 397 17.15 -26.72 -10.12
N LEU A 398 18.32 -26.39 -9.57
CA LEU A 398 19.60 -26.94 -10.02
C LEU A 398 19.91 -28.33 -9.40
N VAL A 399 19.61 -28.51 -8.10
CA VAL A 399 19.88 -29.80 -7.42
C VAL A 399 18.84 -30.88 -7.75
N GLY A 400 17.65 -30.46 -8.24
CA GLY A 400 16.58 -31.38 -8.63
C GLY A 400 15.99 -32.18 -7.47
N ASP A 401 15.36 -33.32 -7.80
CA ASP A 401 14.58 -34.12 -6.83
C ASP A 401 15.50 -34.92 -5.84
N SER A 402 16.75 -35.08 -6.13
CA SER A 402 17.71 -35.79 -5.26
C SER A 402 18.46 -34.89 -4.28
N GLY A 403 18.37 -33.57 -4.49
CA GLY A 403 19.03 -32.58 -3.66
C GLY A 403 18.16 -32.04 -2.52
N ARG A 404 18.81 -31.39 -1.56
CA ARG A 404 18.14 -30.75 -0.45
C ARG A 404 18.59 -29.30 -0.29
N VAL A 405 17.64 -28.37 -0.25
CA VAL A 405 17.91 -26.96 -0.01
C VAL A 405 17.29 -26.54 1.33
N ARG A 406 18.07 -25.82 2.14
CA ARG A 406 17.64 -25.28 3.43
C ARG A 406 17.97 -23.81 3.51
N VAL A 407 17.04 -23.03 4.06
CA VAL A 407 17.30 -21.64 4.46
C VAL A 407 17.63 -21.61 5.94
N VAL A 408 18.79 -21.06 6.30
CA VAL A 408 19.24 -20.91 7.69
C VAL A 408 19.03 -19.46 8.10
N TYR A 409 18.19 -19.25 9.12
CA TYR A 409 17.82 -17.90 9.55
C TYR A 409 17.89 -17.74 11.06
N ARG A 410 18.56 -16.68 11.52
CA ARG A 410 18.81 -16.41 12.95
C ARG A 410 17.59 -15.95 13.74
N ARG A 411 16.45 -15.69 13.10
CA ARG A 411 15.15 -15.36 13.71
C ARG A 411 14.09 -16.35 13.23
N THR A 412 12.82 -16.09 13.53
CA THR A 412 11.72 -16.89 12.98
C THR A 412 11.24 -16.31 11.64
N ARG A 413 10.42 -17.06 10.91
CA ARG A 413 9.83 -16.62 9.64
C ARG A 413 9.02 -15.34 9.77
N ALA A 414 8.44 -15.10 10.96
CA ALA A 414 7.68 -13.88 11.23
C ALA A 414 8.53 -12.59 11.20
N GLU A 415 9.85 -12.70 11.40
CA GLU A 415 10.80 -11.58 11.34
C GLU A 415 11.59 -11.53 10.02
N MET A 416 11.26 -12.37 9.03
CA MET A 416 11.91 -12.29 7.72
C MET A 416 11.55 -10.97 7.02
N PRO A 417 12.53 -10.25 6.46
CA PRO A 417 12.26 -9.07 5.64
C PRO A 417 11.82 -9.41 4.21
N ALA A 418 11.82 -10.68 3.82
CA ALA A 418 11.33 -11.13 2.53
C ALA A 418 9.80 -10.92 2.41
N ASP A 419 9.33 -10.71 1.20
CA ASP A 419 7.90 -10.66 0.89
C ASP A 419 7.20 -11.96 1.29
N LEU A 420 6.03 -11.85 1.89
CA LEU A 420 5.27 -13.01 2.37
C LEU A 420 4.88 -13.96 1.22
N GLU A 421 4.67 -13.46 0.01
CA GLU A 421 4.41 -14.30 -1.18
C GLU A 421 5.64 -15.13 -1.52
N GLU A 422 6.85 -14.57 -1.42
CA GLU A 422 8.09 -15.30 -1.71
C GLU A 422 8.40 -16.35 -0.63
N VAL A 423 8.17 -16.02 0.64
CA VAL A 423 8.29 -17.00 1.74
C VAL A 423 7.29 -18.12 1.56
N LYS A 424 6.03 -17.80 1.20
CA LYS A 424 5.02 -18.83 0.93
C LYS A 424 5.41 -19.71 -0.27
N ALA A 425 5.85 -19.11 -1.37
CA ALA A 425 6.26 -19.84 -2.56
C ALA A 425 7.43 -20.80 -2.29
N LEU A 426 8.38 -20.37 -1.46
CA LEU A 426 9.50 -21.20 -1.00
C LEU A 426 9.03 -22.42 -0.22
N LEU A 427 8.10 -22.22 0.74
CA LEU A 427 7.52 -23.29 1.54
C LEU A 427 6.66 -24.25 0.71
N ASP A 428 5.87 -23.72 -0.22
CA ASP A 428 5.05 -24.51 -1.14
C ASP A 428 5.93 -25.41 -2.04
N GLU A 429 7.12 -24.93 -2.43
CA GLU A 429 8.13 -25.70 -3.18
C GLU A 429 8.90 -26.73 -2.32
N GLY A 430 8.61 -26.83 -1.01
CA GLY A 430 9.17 -27.84 -0.10
C GLY A 430 10.54 -27.51 0.49
N ILE A 431 10.99 -26.25 0.37
CA ILE A 431 12.26 -25.82 0.94
C ILE A 431 12.12 -25.67 2.46
N GLU A 432 13.03 -26.29 3.20
CA GLU A 432 13.08 -26.27 4.66
C GLU A 432 13.65 -24.94 5.16
N VAL A 433 13.03 -24.34 6.20
CA VAL A 433 13.56 -23.17 6.90
C VAL A 433 14.00 -23.55 8.30
N LEU A 434 15.29 -23.49 8.55
CA LEU A 434 15.89 -23.66 9.87
C LEU A 434 15.82 -22.32 10.61
N GLU A 435 14.74 -22.11 11.33
CA GLU A 435 14.51 -20.90 12.16
C GLU A 435 15.39 -20.92 13.40
N LEU A 436 15.80 -19.76 13.87
CA LEU A 436 16.57 -19.57 15.12
C LEU A 436 17.95 -20.29 15.05
N HIS A 437 18.58 -20.29 13.89
CA HIS A 437 19.92 -20.83 13.69
C HIS A 437 20.84 -19.73 13.14
N GLN A 438 21.96 -19.49 13.83
CA GLN A 438 22.99 -18.56 13.38
C GLN A 438 24.29 -19.33 13.07
N PRO A 439 24.84 -19.20 11.86
CA PRO A 439 26.11 -19.80 11.51
C PRO A 439 27.24 -19.33 12.46
N LEU A 440 28.11 -20.27 12.89
CA LEU A 440 29.30 -20.02 13.69
C LEU A 440 30.59 -20.39 12.95
N GLU A 441 30.55 -21.46 12.19
CA GLU A 441 31.72 -22.04 11.51
C GLU A 441 31.25 -22.85 10.30
N ILE A 442 31.95 -22.74 9.21
CA ILE A 442 31.83 -23.66 8.06
C ILE A 442 32.86 -24.74 8.25
N VAL A 443 32.40 -26.00 8.34
CA VAL A 443 33.26 -27.16 8.49
C VAL A 443 33.89 -27.45 7.13
N VAL A 444 35.22 -27.52 7.09
CA VAL A 444 36.00 -27.70 5.85
C VAL A 444 36.72 -29.02 5.89
N ALA A 445 36.62 -29.84 4.83
CA ALA A 445 37.37 -31.05 4.62
C ALA A 445 37.98 -31.02 3.22
N GLY A 446 39.30 -31.22 3.12
CA GLY A 446 40.00 -31.16 1.85
C GLY A 446 39.85 -29.84 1.07
N GLY A 447 39.72 -28.71 1.79
CA GLY A 447 39.54 -27.39 1.19
C GLY A 447 38.11 -27.08 0.68
N LYS A 448 37.15 -27.97 0.93
CA LYS A 448 35.76 -27.85 0.50
C LYS A 448 34.82 -27.88 1.69
N VAL A 449 33.62 -27.28 1.50
CA VAL A 449 32.54 -27.33 2.48
C VAL A 449 32.13 -28.79 2.74
N ALA A 450 32.08 -29.18 4.00
CA ALA A 450 31.64 -30.50 4.46
C ALA A 450 30.45 -30.40 5.45
N GLY A 451 30.07 -29.20 5.84
CA GLY A 451 28.98 -28.93 6.76
C GLY A 451 29.10 -27.55 7.36
N MET A 452 28.19 -27.21 8.28
CA MET A 452 28.19 -25.95 8.98
C MET A 452 27.71 -26.14 10.42
N LYS A 453 28.39 -25.51 11.38
CA LYS A 453 27.94 -25.43 12.77
C LYS A 453 27.10 -24.19 13.00
N CYS A 454 25.96 -24.36 13.63
CA CYS A 454 25.03 -23.26 13.93
C CYS A 454 24.76 -23.18 15.43
N GLN A 455 24.74 -21.97 15.96
CA GLN A 455 24.23 -21.63 17.29
C GLN A 455 22.72 -21.55 17.25
N LYS A 456 22.03 -22.28 18.13
CA LYS A 456 20.60 -22.07 18.36
C LYS A 456 20.34 -20.73 19.05
N MET A 457 19.31 -20.06 18.58
CA MET A 457 18.92 -18.75 19.05
C MET A 457 17.55 -18.77 19.72
N GLN A 458 17.24 -17.73 20.50
CA GLN A 458 15.90 -17.39 20.95
C GLN A 458 15.61 -15.93 20.63
N LEU A 459 14.34 -15.55 20.59
CA LEU A 459 13.95 -14.17 20.33
C LEU A 459 13.95 -13.37 21.63
N GLY A 460 14.72 -12.28 21.67
CA GLY A 460 14.73 -11.27 22.72
C GLY A 460 13.77 -10.12 22.44
N GLU A 461 14.11 -8.93 22.94
CA GLU A 461 13.34 -7.70 22.74
C GLU A 461 13.39 -7.19 21.29
N LYS A 462 12.45 -6.30 20.95
CA LYS A 462 12.43 -5.65 19.64
C LYS A 462 13.60 -4.66 19.52
N GLY A 463 14.28 -4.71 18.39
CA GLY A 463 15.28 -3.73 18.01
C GLY A 463 14.68 -2.48 17.37
N PRO A 464 15.52 -1.48 16.99
CA PRO A 464 15.07 -0.27 16.31
C PRO A 464 14.38 -0.53 14.96
N ASP A 465 14.70 -1.66 14.33
CA ASP A 465 14.08 -2.14 13.08
C ASP A 465 12.70 -2.80 13.27
N GLY A 466 12.17 -2.77 14.51
CA GLY A 466 10.90 -3.37 14.89
C GLY A 466 10.91 -4.89 15.02
N ARG A 467 12.00 -5.56 14.65
CA ARG A 467 12.15 -7.03 14.72
C ARG A 467 12.80 -7.44 16.04
N ARG A 468 12.45 -8.62 16.53
CA ARG A 468 13.07 -9.16 17.75
C ARG A 468 14.54 -9.49 17.53
N LYS A 469 15.39 -9.16 18.51
CA LYS A 469 16.83 -9.46 18.47
C LYS A 469 17.04 -10.98 18.66
N PRO A 470 17.88 -11.63 17.84
CA PRO A 470 18.30 -12.99 18.11
C PRO A 470 19.28 -13.02 19.27
N VAL A 471 19.03 -13.89 20.27
CA VAL A 471 19.86 -14.07 21.46
C VAL A 471 20.35 -15.52 21.49
N PRO A 472 21.65 -15.79 21.62
CA PRO A 472 22.19 -17.15 21.61
C PRO A 472 21.77 -17.95 22.85
N ILE A 473 21.40 -19.20 22.66
CA ILE A 473 21.17 -20.18 23.73
C ILE A 473 22.52 -20.83 24.03
N LYS A 474 23.13 -20.50 25.18
CA LYS A 474 24.49 -20.93 25.57
C LYS A 474 24.67 -22.43 25.44
N GLY A 475 25.67 -22.85 24.68
CA GLY A 475 26.06 -24.27 24.51
C GLY A 475 25.16 -25.06 23.53
N ALA A 476 24.13 -24.48 22.97
CA ALA A 476 23.23 -25.16 22.03
C ALA A 476 23.75 -25.02 20.58
N ILE A 477 24.76 -25.82 20.24
CA ILE A 477 25.34 -25.89 18.88
C ILE A 477 24.75 -27.10 18.16
N VAL A 478 24.46 -26.95 16.87
CA VAL A 478 23.96 -28.02 15.99
C VAL A 478 24.74 -28.04 14.69
N ASP A 479 24.94 -29.23 14.15
CA ASP A 479 25.55 -29.44 12.83
C ASP A 479 24.46 -29.42 11.75
N VAL A 480 24.73 -28.68 10.69
CA VAL A 480 23.87 -28.59 9.49
C VAL A 480 24.68 -29.20 8.33
N PRO A 481 24.32 -30.39 7.85
CA PRO A 481 25.03 -31.01 6.72
C PRO A 481 24.76 -30.23 5.44
N CYS A 482 25.84 -29.84 4.76
CA CYS A 482 25.80 -29.17 3.46
C CYS A 482 27.14 -29.29 2.74
N GLU A 483 27.14 -29.32 1.40
CA GLU A 483 28.31 -29.22 0.55
C GLU A 483 28.44 -27.88 -0.14
N THR A 484 27.38 -27.06 -0.11
CA THR A 484 27.38 -25.68 -0.62
C THR A 484 26.71 -24.76 0.38
N VAL A 485 27.33 -23.62 0.60
CA VAL A 485 26.78 -22.49 1.38
C VAL A 485 26.64 -21.29 0.47
N ILE A 486 25.43 -20.70 0.41
CA ILE A 486 25.18 -19.45 -0.32
C ILE A 486 24.87 -18.33 0.68
N GLU A 487 25.71 -17.29 0.68
CA GLU A 487 25.62 -16.17 1.60
C GLU A 487 24.67 -15.11 1.08
N ALA A 488 23.50 -14.97 1.72
CA ALA A 488 22.46 -14.02 1.35
C ALA A 488 22.17 -13.03 2.50
N ILE A 489 23.22 -12.46 3.09
CA ILE A 489 23.17 -11.64 4.29
C ILE A 489 23.17 -10.11 4.06
N GLY A 490 23.12 -9.70 2.81
CA GLY A 490 23.06 -8.29 2.38
C GLY A 490 24.16 -7.91 1.40
N GLN A 491 24.17 -6.64 1.03
CA GLN A 491 25.06 -6.08 0.00
C GLN A 491 25.61 -4.74 0.48
N ASP A 492 26.82 -4.40 0.02
CA ASP A 492 27.46 -3.12 0.25
C ASP A 492 27.64 -2.34 -1.03
N VAL A 493 27.74 -1.04 -0.90
CA VAL A 493 28.05 -0.13 -2.03
C VAL A 493 29.56 -0.12 -2.24
N ILE A 494 30.03 -0.35 -3.48
CA ILE A 494 31.44 -0.25 -3.84
C ILE A 494 31.68 1.19 -4.36
N LEU A 495 32.55 1.92 -3.68
CA LEU A 495 32.91 3.31 -4.01
C LEU A 495 34.41 3.37 -4.31
N ASP A 496 34.77 3.34 -5.59
CA ASP A 496 36.16 3.41 -6.04
C ASP A 496 36.53 4.75 -6.75
N PHE A 497 35.52 5.60 -7.06
CA PHE A 497 35.74 6.88 -7.74
C PHE A 497 35.26 8.11 -6.97
N ILE A 498 34.47 7.94 -5.89
CA ILE A 498 33.93 9.03 -5.05
C ILE A 498 34.02 8.64 -3.57
N GLY A 499 34.29 9.61 -2.70
CA GLY A 499 34.28 9.38 -1.24
C GLY A 499 32.86 9.17 -0.69
N ALA A 500 32.72 8.36 0.34
CA ALA A 500 31.43 8.10 0.98
C ALA A 500 30.78 9.39 1.53
N SER A 501 31.57 10.32 2.07
CA SER A 501 31.08 11.64 2.53
C SER A 501 30.56 12.52 1.40
N ASP A 502 31.12 12.36 0.20
CA ASP A 502 30.73 13.15 -0.98
C ASP A 502 29.45 12.60 -1.62
N LEU A 503 29.12 11.33 -1.33
CA LEU A 503 27.91 10.67 -1.81
C LEU A 503 26.67 10.93 -0.91
N GLU A 504 26.87 11.55 0.27
CA GLU A 504 25.74 11.97 1.10
C GLU A 504 24.81 12.92 0.33
N THR A 505 23.51 12.65 0.39
CA THR A 505 22.50 13.40 -0.38
C THR A 505 21.50 14.12 0.50
N ASP A 506 21.02 15.24 0.00
CA ASP A 506 19.79 15.83 0.48
C ASP A 506 18.61 14.87 0.18
N PRO A 507 17.80 14.49 1.16
CA PRO A 507 16.76 13.46 0.98
C PRO A 507 15.60 13.89 0.08
N VAL A 508 15.43 15.21 -0.14
CA VAL A 508 14.36 15.75 -0.98
C VAL A 508 14.80 15.85 -2.43
N THR A 509 15.99 16.38 -2.67
CA THR A 509 16.47 16.68 -4.02
C THR A 509 17.36 15.59 -4.61
N GLY A 510 18.01 14.78 -3.79
CA GLY A 510 19.04 13.84 -4.20
C GLY A 510 20.38 14.51 -4.56
N MET A 511 20.54 15.81 -4.30
CA MET A 511 21.80 16.51 -4.50
C MET A 511 22.86 16.03 -3.53
N THR A 512 24.07 15.81 -4.01
CA THR A 512 25.25 15.52 -3.19
C THR A 512 25.91 16.81 -2.69
N ARG A 513 26.99 16.70 -1.93
CA ARG A 513 27.81 17.85 -1.55
C ARG A 513 28.56 18.47 -2.74
N ILE A 514 28.67 17.74 -3.84
CA ILE A 514 29.34 18.22 -5.06
C ILE A 514 28.30 18.91 -5.96
N ARG A 515 28.57 20.13 -6.34
CA ARG A 515 27.68 20.93 -7.20
C ARG A 515 27.33 20.17 -8.49
N ASN A 516 26.04 20.17 -8.87
CA ASN A 516 25.48 19.55 -10.06
C ASN A 516 25.67 18.02 -10.12
N VAL A 517 26.01 17.38 -8.97
CA VAL A 517 26.11 15.93 -8.83
C VAL A 517 24.98 15.46 -7.93
N PHE A 518 24.25 14.47 -8.40
CA PHE A 518 23.13 13.83 -7.73
C PHE A 518 23.44 12.36 -7.50
N ALA A 519 22.82 11.76 -6.49
CA ALA A 519 22.90 10.33 -6.28
C ALA A 519 21.56 9.75 -5.81
N GLY A 520 21.33 8.46 -6.06
CA GLY A 520 20.10 7.80 -5.67
C GLY A 520 20.12 6.29 -5.87
N GLY A 521 18.98 5.65 -5.60
CA GLY A 521 18.87 4.20 -5.60
C GLY A 521 19.65 3.56 -4.45
N ASP A 522 20.05 2.31 -4.64
CA ASP A 522 20.75 1.56 -3.60
C ASP A 522 22.18 2.07 -3.34
N ALA A 523 22.72 2.91 -4.21
CA ALA A 523 23.98 3.59 -3.97
C ALA A 523 23.98 4.50 -2.73
N VAL A 524 22.82 5.06 -2.38
CA VAL A 524 22.66 5.97 -1.23
C VAL A 524 22.05 5.27 -0.02
N ARG A 525 21.06 4.42 -0.21
CA ARG A 525 20.30 3.81 0.88
C ARG A 525 20.73 2.38 1.25
N GLY A 526 21.64 1.77 0.48
CA GLY A 526 21.90 0.33 0.52
C GLY A 526 20.85 -0.48 -0.22
N ALA A 527 21.03 -1.79 -0.27
CA ALA A 527 20.15 -2.73 -0.98
C ALA A 527 18.68 -2.59 -0.54
N SER A 528 17.78 -2.41 -1.52
CA SER A 528 16.39 -2.05 -1.28
C SER A 528 15.48 -2.69 -2.35
N THR A 529 14.42 -2.00 -2.77
CA THR A 529 13.47 -2.52 -3.76
C THR A 529 13.54 -1.75 -5.09
N ILE A 530 13.23 -2.45 -6.18
CA ILE A 530 13.27 -1.89 -7.54
C ILE A 530 12.40 -0.62 -7.64
N VAL A 531 11.20 -0.65 -7.06
CA VAL A 531 10.28 0.51 -7.14
C VAL A 531 10.78 1.72 -6.37
N LYS A 532 11.55 1.52 -5.29
CA LYS A 532 12.23 2.64 -4.59
C LYS A 532 13.34 3.24 -5.44
N ALA A 533 14.13 2.41 -6.11
CA ALA A 533 15.15 2.88 -7.04
C ALA A 533 14.53 3.66 -8.22
N VAL A 534 13.40 3.19 -8.77
CA VAL A 534 12.64 3.93 -9.79
C VAL A 534 12.16 5.28 -9.26
N GLY A 535 11.61 5.32 -8.03
CA GLY A 535 11.16 6.55 -7.39
C GLY A 535 12.30 7.56 -7.13
N ASP A 536 13.50 7.08 -6.81
CA ASP A 536 14.68 7.95 -6.67
C ASP A 536 15.10 8.57 -7.99
N GLY A 537 15.20 7.75 -9.05
CA GLY A 537 15.52 8.25 -10.38
C GLY A 537 14.52 9.28 -10.87
N GLN A 538 13.23 9.05 -10.64
CA GLN A 538 12.15 10.00 -10.92
C GLN A 538 12.36 11.31 -10.14
N ARG A 539 12.57 11.23 -8.82
CA ARG A 539 12.76 12.40 -7.95
C ARG A 539 13.96 13.23 -8.37
N VAL A 540 15.10 12.59 -8.64
CA VAL A 540 16.32 13.28 -9.11
C VAL A 540 16.08 13.94 -10.47
N ALA A 541 15.46 13.25 -11.42
CA ALA A 541 15.13 13.82 -12.72
C ALA A 541 14.26 15.07 -12.60
N LEU A 542 13.20 15.04 -11.78
CA LEU A 542 12.34 16.20 -11.55
C LEU A 542 13.09 17.39 -10.95
N ASN A 543 14.04 17.14 -10.05
CA ASN A 543 14.87 18.20 -9.48
C ASN A 543 15.83 18.79 -10.51
N ILE A 544 16.44 17.98 -11.37
CA ILE A 544 17.30 18.47 -12.48
C ILE A 544 16.46 19.29 -13.46
N ILE A 545 15.26 18.83 -13.83
CA ILE A 545 14.32 19.54 -14.69
C ILE A 545 13.95 20.90 -14.10
N ALA A 546 13.63 20.95 -12.81
CA ALA A 546 13.31 22.19 -12.09
C ALA A 546 14.51 23.16 -12.03
N GLN A 547 15.73 22.68 -11.79
CA GLN A 547 16.94 23.50 -11.84
C GLN A 547 17.24 24.06 -13.23
N ALA A 548 16.82 23.37 -14.29
CA ALA A 548 16.89 23.84 -15.65
C ALA A 548 15.78 24.85 -16.03
N GLY A 549 14.93 25.25 -15.07
CA GLY A 549 13.83 26.19 -15.26
C GLY A 549 12.62 25.60 -15.97
N LYS A 550 12.46 24.28 -15.96
CA LYS A 550 11.33 23.55 -16.52
C LYS A 550 10.47 22.89 -15.43
N GLU A 551 9.26 22.49 -15.78
CA GLU A 551 8.36 21.75 -14.88
C GLU A 551 7.74 20.59 -15.66
N LEU A 552 7.80 19.38 -15.08
CA LEU A 552 7.13 18.18 -15.59
C LEU A 552 6.04 17.74 -14.62
N ASP A 553 4.80 17.83 -15.04
CA ASP A 553 3.66 17.34 -14.26
C ASP A 553 3.51 15.82 -14.41
N ILE A 554 3.92 15.11 -13.37
CA ILE A 554 3.70 13.66 -13.22
C ILE A 554 2.60 13.33 -12.21
N GLY A 555 1.86 14.33 -11.74
CA GLY A 555 0.77 14.13 -10.78
C GLY A 555 -0.32 13.17 -11.30
N PRO A 556 -1.17 12.67 -10.42
CA PRO A 556 -2.29 11.82 -10.82
C PRO A 556 -3.17 12.53 -11.83
N ALA A 557 -3.61 11.80 -12.86
CA ALA A 557 -4.53 12.34 -13.83
C ALA A 557 -5.89 12.66 -13.16
N ALA A 558 -6.40 13.87 -13.38
CA ALA A 558 -7.72 14.26 -12.90
C ALA A 558 -8.81 13.62 -13.78
N ILE A 559 -9.11 12.33 -13.53
CA ILE A 559 -10.07 11.57 -14.32
C ILE A 559 -11.45 11.66 -13.71
N LYS A 560 -12.40 12.23 -14.44
CA LYS A 560 -13.82 12.17 -14.07
C LYS A 560 -14.36 10.77 -14.36
N LYS A 561 -14.67 9.99 -13.32
CA LYS A 561 -15.17 8.62 -13.45
C LYS A 561 -16.67 8.55 -13.76
N GLY A 562 -17.36 9.68 -13.85
CA GLY A 562 -18.79 9.74 -14.18
C GLY A 562 -19.70 9.14 -13.11
N MET A 563 -19.21 8.95 -11.88
CA MET A 563 -19.97 8.43 -10.73
C MET A 563 -20.28 9.57 -9.77
N ASN A 564 -21.53 9.62 -9.29
CA ASN A 564 -21.91 10.52 -8.20
C ASN A 564 -21.61 9.90 -6.82
N ALA A 565 -21.73 10.70 -5.75
CA ALA A 565 -21.42 10.26 -4.39
C ALA A 565 -22.24 9.03 -3.95
N ALA A 566 -23.52 8.94 -4.33
CA ALA A 566 -24.37 7.80 -4.00
C ALA A 566 -23.87 6.51 -4.68
N GLN A 567 -23.47 6.58 -5.94
CA GLN A 567 -22.90 5.43 -6.66
C GLN A 567 -21.57 4.99 -6.05
N PHE A 568 -20.71 5.94 -5.62
CA PHE A 568 -19.49 5.62 -4.86
C PHE A 568 -19.83 4.95 -3.53
N MET A 569 -20.85 5.40 -2.81
CA MET A 569 -21.27 4.78 -1.55
C MET A 569 -21.75 3.35 -1.76
N VAL A 570 -22.59 3.10 -2.77
CA VAL A 570 -23.05 1.74 -3.12
C VAL A 570 -21.87 0.84 -3.46
N LYS A 571 -20.95 1.31 -4.29
CA LYS A 571 -19.72 0.57 -4.65
C LYS A 571 -18.87 0.26 -3.41
N SER A 572 -18.71 1.23 -2.52
CA SER A 572 -17.92 1.10 -1.28
C SER A 572 -18.62 0.27 -0.21
N ALA A 573 -19.90 -0.05 -0.36
CA ALA A 573 -20.62 -0.91 0.56
C ALA A 573 -20.49 -2.40 0.21
N ARG A 574 -20.16 -2.73 -1.03
CA ARG A 574 -20.18 -4.13 -1.51
C ARG A 574 -18.87 -4.87 -1.24
N ARG A 575 -19.02 -6.13 -0.81
CA ARG A 575 -17.97 -7.14 -0.78
C ARG A 575 -17.98 -7.89 -2.11
N VAL A 576 -16.82 -8.00 -2.74
CA VAL A 576 -16.65 -8.73 -4.01
C VAL A 576 -15.42 -9.59 -3.89
N LYS A 577 -15.57 -10.92 -4.01
CA LYS A 577 -14.44 -11.84 -3.93
C LYS A 577 -13.43 -11.54 -5.03
N GLY A 578 -12.17 -11.37 -4.63
CA GLY A 578 -11.04 -11.27 -5.55
C GLY A 578 -10.78 -12.57 -6.28
N ILE A 579 -10.06 -12.51 -7.38
CA ILE A 579 -9.51 -13.68 -8.05
C ILE A 579 -8.31 -14.22 -7.25
N LYS A 580 -8.04 -15.50 -7.38
CA LYS A 580 -6.80 -16.08 -6.84
C LYS A 580 -5.62 -15.67 -7.72
N LEU A 581 -4.45 -15.48 -7.08
CA LEU A 581 -3.20 -15.30 -7.83
C LEU A 581 -3.01 -16.49 -8.78
N PRO A 582 -2.83 -16.25 -10.09
CA PRO A 582 -2.76 -17.32 -11.08
C PRO A 582 -1.35 -17.95 -11.11
N GLU A 583 -1.07 -18.84 -10.20
CA GLU A 583 0.19 -19.58 -10.11
C GLU A 583 0.09 -20.92 -10.83
N ILE A 584 1.21 -21.38 -11.42
CA ILE A 584 1.30 -22.75 -11.92
C ILE A 584 1.36 -23.74 -10.75
N ASP A 585 0.88 -24.95 -10.98
CA ASP A 585 0.94 -26.02 -9.98
C ASP A 585 2.37 -26.21 -9.45
N VAL A 586 2.52 -26.44 -8.15
CA VAL A 586 3.82 -26.59 -7.48
C VAL A 586 4.65 -27.71 -8.14
N LYS A 587 4.01 -28.82 -8.55
CA LYS A 587 4.67 -29.94 -9.22
C LYS A 587 5.33 -29.57 -10.54
N LEU A 588 4.87 -28.49 -11.18
CA LEU A 588 5.40 -27.97 -12.44
C LEU A 588 6.51 -26.91 -12.24
N ARG A 589 6.81 -26.51 -11.00
CA ARG A 589 7.82 -25.48 -10.68
C ARG A 589 9.25 -26.01 -10.66
N LYS A 590 9.55 -27.05 -11.45
CA LYS A 590 10.88 -27.70 -11.50
C LYS A 590 11.89 -27.00 -12.42
N GLY A 591 11.42 -26.17 -13.34
CA GLY A 591 12.24 -25.43 -14.30
C GLY A 591 12.19 -23.92 -14.09
N PHE A 592 12.75 -23.19 -15.04
CA PHE A 592 12.86 -21.74 -15.02
C PHE A 592 11.71 -21.00 -15.75
N ALA A 593 10.63 -21.68 -16.09
CA ALA A 593 9.41 -21.06 -16.60
C ALA A 593 8.76 -20.18 -15.50
N THR A 594 8.12 -19.10 -15.92
CA THR A 594 7.47 -18.16 -14.98
C THR A 594 6.42 -18.84 -14.12
N VAL A 595 6.51 -18.65 -12.81
CA VAL A 595 5.62 -19.28 -11.82
C VAL A 595 4.22 -18.65 -11.83
N ILE A 596 4.15 -17.33 -11.95
CA ILE A 596 2.87 -16.60 -12.03
C ILE A 596 2.51 -16.43 -13.50
N ARG A 597 1.33 -16.92 -13.91
CA ARG A 597 0.81 -16.68 -15.27
C ARG A 597 0.16 -15.30 -15.38
N ASP A 598 0.00 -14.83 -16.61
CA ASP A 598 -0.71 -13.58 -16.85
C ASP A 598 -2.22 -13.74 -16.61
N LEU A 599 -2.87 -12.65 -16.20
CA LEU A 599 -4.31 -12.57 -16.19
C LEU A 599 -4.84 -12.57 -17.62
N ASN A 600 -5.95 -13.26 -17.86
CA ASN A 600 -6.72 -13.03 -19.08
C ASN A 600 -7.55 -11.74 -18.95
N GLU A 601 -8.14 -11.31 -20.06
CA GLU A 601 -8.89 -10.04 -20.11
C GLU A 601 -10.08 -10.00 -19.14
N ALA A 602 -10.83 -11.07 -19.05
CA ALA A 602 -11.98 -11.17 -18.13
C ALA A 602 -11.55 -11.11 -16.66
N GLU A 603 -10.46 -11.80 -16.31
CA GLU A 603 -9.85 -11.76 -14.97
C GLU A 603 -9.37 -10.35 -14.64
N ALA A 604 -8.64 -9.69 -15.55
CA ALA A 604 -8.10 -8.36 -15.32
C ALA A 604 -9.20 -7.31 -15.16
N ARG A 605 -10.24 -7.33 -16.00
CA ARG A 605 -11.39 -6.42 -15.88
C ARG A 605 -12.15 -6.64 -14.60
N LYS A 606 -12.49 -7.90 -14.26
CA LYS A 606 -13.20 -8.26 -13.03
C LYS A 606 -12.45 -7.80 -11.78
N GLU A 607 -11.13 -7.99 -11.76
CA GLU A 607 -10.32 -7.58 -10.62
C GLU A 607 -10.20 -6.04 -10.54
N ALA A 608 -10.03 -5.37 -11.68
CA ALA A 608 -9.98 -3.91 -11.74
C ALA A 608 -11.30 -3.24 -11.31
N GLU A 609 -12.45 -3.85 -11.64
CA GLU A 609 -13.78 -3.36 -11.22
C GLU A 609 -13.97 -3.34 -9.70
N ARG A 610 -13.22 -4.14 -8.95
CA ARG A 610 -13.23 -4.13 -7.48
C ARG A 610 -12.64 -2.85 -6.88
N CYS A 611 -11.89 -2.04 -7.64
CA CYS A 611 -11.25 -0.82 -7.14
C CYS A 611 -12.29 0.16 -6.58
N LEU A 612 -12.05 0.68 -5.37
CA LEU A 612 -12.95 1.61 -4.68
C LEU A 612 -12.76 3.07 -5.10
N TYR A 613 -11.73 3.37 -5.92
CA TYR A 613 -11.38 4.73 -6.37
C TYR A 613 -11.22 5.71 -5.19
N CYS A 614 -10.46 5.31 -4.17
CA CYS A 614 -10.27 6.07 -2.93
C CYS A 614 -9.63 7.46 -3.12
N ASN A 615 -9.08 7.76 -4.30
CA ASN A 615 -8.55 9.08 -4.65
C ASN A 615 -9.65 10.10 -4.99
N ASP A 616 -10.85 9.64 -5.35
CA ASP A 616 -11.99 10.52 -5.62
C ASP A 616 -12.74 10.83 -4.33
N VAL A 617 -13.15 9.77 -3.62
CA VAL A 617 -13.87 9.90 -2.34
C VAL A 617 -13.38 8.85 -1.37
N CYS A 618 -12.77 9.27 -0.27
CA CYS A 618 -12.49 8.39 0.86
C CYS A 618 -13.53 8.67 1.97
N ASN A 619 -14.61 7.89 2.01
CA ASN A 619 -15.69 8.00 2.98
C ASN A 619 -15.75 6.81 3.95
N VAL A 620 -14.62 6.14 4.19
CA VAL A 620 -14.58 4.96 5.06
C VAL A 620 -15.06 5.30 6.48
N CYS A 621 -14.61 6.42 7.04
CA CYS A 621 -15.01 6.87 8.38
C CYS A 621 -16.52 7.19 8.48
N VAL A 622 -17.14 7.62 7.39
CA VAL A 622 -18.60 7.84 7.31
C VAL A 622 -19.33 6.49 7.33
N SER A 623 -18.87 5.54 6.52
CA SER A 623 -19.53 4.24 6.37
C SER A 623 -19.43 3.35 7.61
N VAL A 624 -18.31 3.43 8.36
CA VAL A 624 -18.09 2.58 9.55
C VAL A 624 -18.65 3.16 10.85
N CYS A 625 -19.13 4.41 10.83
CA CYS A 625 -19.65 5.04 12.04
C CYS A 625 -21.00 4.42 12.45
N PRO A 626 -21.10 3.73 13.60
CA PRO A 626 -22.33 3.10 14.03
C PRO A 626 -23.42 4.12 14.37
N ASN A 627 -23.02 5.28 14.89
CA ASN A 627 -23.92 6.36 15.27
C ASN A 627 -24.18 7.34 14.12
N ARG A 628 -23.57 7.11 12.94
CA ARG A 628 -23.69 8.01 11.78
C ARG A 628 -23.30 9.46 12.09
N ALA A 629 -22.28 9.65 12.95
CA ALA A 629 -21.78 10.97 13.34
C ALA A 629 -20.88 11.63 12.28
N ASN A 630 -20.28 10.86 11.39
CA ASN A 630 -19.44 11.39 10.30
C ASN A 630 -20.28 11.59 9.04
N PHE A 631 -20.12 12.76 8.40
CA PHE A 631 -20.85 13.14 7.19
C PHE A 631 -19.90 13.65 6.12
N THR A 632 -20.28 13.46 4.84
CA THR A 632 -19.63 14.12 3.72
C THR A 632 -20.32 15.43 3.38
N TYR A 633 -19.53 16.43 2.98
CA TYR A 633 -20.01 17.70 2.45
C TYR A 633 -19.14 18.14 1.28
N TYR A 634 -19.60 19.11 0.51
CA TYR A 634 -18.90 19.59 -0.68
C TYR A 634 -18.25 20.93 -0.44
N VAL A 635 -17.00 21.06 -0.88
CA VAL A 635 -16.27 22.33 -0.96
C VAL A 635 -15.87 22.60 -2.42
N ARG A 636 -15.57 23.85 -2.74
CA ARG A 636 -14.97 24.20 -4.03
C ARG A 636 -13.46 23.93 -3.95
N PRO A 637 -12.88 23.03 -4.76
CA PRO A 637 -11.44 22.90 -4.84
C PRO A 637 -10.80 24.17 -5.40
N GLY A 638 -9.58 24.48 -4.95
CA GLY A 638 -8.86 25.65 -5.43
C GLY A 638 -7.74 26.07 -4.49
N ASP A 639 -7.06 27.13 -4.88
CA ASP A 639 -6.01 27.78 -4.12
C ASP A 639 -6.61 28.98 -3.37
N TYR A 640 -6.50 28.98 -2.05
CA TYR A 640 -7.01 30.01 -1.16
C TYR A 640 -5.85 30.74 -0.48
N LEU A 641 -5.89 32.07 -0.47
CA LEU A 641 -4.83 32.87 0.14
C LEU A 641 -5.03 32.94 1.67
N VAL A 642 -4.10 32.39 2.42
CA VAL A 642 -4.02 32.66 3.87
C VAL A 642 -3.34 34.00 4.04
N GLN A 643 -4.07 34.95 4.61
CA GLN A 643 -3.61 36.34 4.76
C GLN A 643 -3.37 36.66 6.23
N LYS A 644 -2.49 37.65 6.46
CA LYS A 644 -2.24 38.25 7.79
C LYS A 644 -2.27 39.77 7.74
N ALA A 645 -2.71 40.37 8.81
CA ALA A 645 -2.57 41.80 9.04
C ALA A 645 -1.28 42.10 9.83
N ILE A 646 -0.45 42.98 9.31
CA ILE A 646 0.78 43.47 9.99
C ILE A 646 0.55 44.90 10.41
N ASN A 647 0.74 45.22 11.70
CA ASN A 647 0.62 46.55 12.25
C ASN A 647 1.92 47.34 11.97
N LYS A 648 1.80 48.38 11.16
CA LYS A 648 2.87 49.36 10.94
C LYS A 648 2.45 50.72 11.43
N LYS A 649 2.92 51.10 12.61
CA LYS A 649 2.64 52.44 13.26
C LYS A 649 1.13 52.71 13.39
N GLY A 650 0.34 51.72 13.85
CA GLY A 650 -1.10 51.85 14.06
C GLY A 650 -1.99 51.62 12.84
N LYS A 651 -1.42 51.43 11.65
CA LYS A 651 -2.13 51.03 10.42
C LYS A 651 -1.84 49.57 10.08
N PHE A 652 -2.89 48.80 9.76
CA PHE A 652 -2.74 47.43 9.32
C PHE A 652 -2.55 47.34 7.80
N ARG A 653 -1.57 46.56 7.40
CA ARG A 653 -1.35 46.14 6.01
C ARG A 653 -1.64 44.65 5.90
N ILE A 654 -2.45 44.27 4.89
CA ILE A 654 -2.73 42.86 4.58
C ILE A 654 -1.66 42.34 3.68
N GLU A 655 -1.10 41.17 4.04
CA GLU A 655 -0.08 40.49 3.26
C GLU A 655 -0.47 38.99 3.17
N THR A 656 -0.15 38.34 2.04
CA THR A 656 -0.30 36.89 1.90
C THR A 656 0.79 36.19 2.69
N GLU A 657 0.39 35.27 3.57
CA GLU A 657 1.30 34.45 4.37
C GLU A 657 1.69 33.18 3.61
N ARG A 658 0.70 32.50 3.06
CA ARG A 658 0.83 31.28 2.28
C ARG A 658 -0.43 30.99 1.46
N THR A 659 -0.34 30.02 0.56
CA THR A 659 -1.51 29.48 -0.14
C THR A 659 -1.95 28.18 0.50
N MET A 660 -3.24 28.05 0.83
CA MET A 660 -3.89 26.81 1.22
C MET A 660 -4.57 26.19 0.00
N ARG A 661 -4.12 25.02 -0.42
CA ARG A 661 -4.69 24.31 -1.57
C ARG A 661 -5.65 23.23 -1.11
N LEU A 662 -6.90 23.28 -1.56
CA LEU A 662 -7.88 22.21 -1.43
C LEU A 662 -7.99 21.47 -2.77
N THR A 663 -7.75 20.15 -2.71
CA THR A 663 -7.70 19.30 -3.92
C THR A 663 -8.93 18.41 -4.09
N GLN A 664 -9.69 18.19 -3.01
CA GLN A 664 -10.85 17.30 -3.00
C GLN A 664 -12.13 18.13 -2.81
N ASP A 665 -13.11 17.90 -3.67
CA ASP A 665 -14.43 18.51 -3.57
C ASP A 665 -15.29 17.90 -2.46
N VAL A 666 -15.09 16.59 -2.16
CA VAL A 666 -15.80 15.91 -1.07
C VAL A 666 -14.93 15.91 0.18
N GLN A 667 -15.45 16.51 1.23
CA GLN A 667 -14.83 16.61 2.55
C GLN A 667 -15.64 15.85 3.60
N VAL A 668 -15.08 15.68 4.79
CA VAL A 668 -15.71 14.97 5.91
C VAL A 668 -15.78 15.90 7.12
N LEU A 669 -16.91 15.90 7.80
CA LEU A 669 -17.12 16.53 9.11
C LEU A 669 -17.66 15.51 10.12
N ASN A 670 -17.60 15.84 11.40
CA ASN A 670 -18.18 15.07 12.49
C ASN A 670 -19.26 15.90 13.22
N ILE A 671 -20.42 15.30 13.50
CA ILE A 671 -21.43 15.87 14.40
C ILE A 671 -21.16 15.32 15.81
N GLY A 672 -20.67 16.18 16.69
CA GLY A 672 -20.25 15.83 18.05
C GLY A 672 -21.36 15.24 18.88
N ASP A 673 -22.58 15.80 18.78
CA ASP A 673 -23.77 15.29 19.51
C ASP A 673 -24.14 13.83 19.20
N PHE A 674 -23.72 13.30 18.04
CA PHE A 674 -23.94 11.91 17.66
C PHE A 674 -22.73 11.02 17.93
N CYS A 675 -21.56 11.60 18.22
CA CYS A 675 -20.31 10.90 18.35
C CYS A 675 -20.09 10.40 19.79
N ASN A 676 -20.05 9.09 19.99
CA ASN A 676 -19.68 8.49 21.29
C ASN A 676 -18.16 8.15 21.37
N GLU A 677 -17.34 8.66 20.48
CA GLU A 677 -15.88 8.50 20.46
C GLU A 677 -15.36 7.07 20.51
N CYS A 678 -16.13 6.12 19.98
CA CYS A 678 -15.81 4.69 19.99
C CYS A 678 -14.53 4.30 19.22
N GLY A 679 -13.91 5.22 18.46
CA GLY A 679 -12.68 4.98 17.70
C GLY A 679 -12.83 4.08 16.46
N ASN A 680 -14.04 3.65 16.08
CA ASN A 680 -14.22 2.78 14.92
C ASN A 680 -13.75 3.45 13.60
N CYS A 681 -14.02 4.73 13.43
CA CYS A 681 -13.52 5.52 12.30
C CYS A 681 -11.98 5.61 12.26
N THR A 682 -11.33 5.74 13.42
CA THR A 682 -9.88 5.67 13.58
C THR A 682 -9.32 4.33 13.13
N THR A 683 -9.95 3.23 13.56
CA THR A 683 -9.51 1.86 13.23
C THR A 683 -9.40 1.64 11.72
N PHE A 684 -10.37 2.13 10.94
CA PHE A 684 -10.45 1.90 9.50
C PHE A 684 -9.90 3.06 8.65
N CYS A 685 -9.56 4.21 9.25
CA CYS A 685 -8.91 5.30 8.53
C CYS A 685 -7.53 4.86 8.04
N PRO A 686 -7.19 5.04 6.76
CA PRO A 686 -5.87 4.69 6.24
C PRO A 686 -4.74 5.63 6.67
N THR A 687 -5.06 6.74 7.36
CA THR A 687 -4.07 7.67 7.93
C THR A 687 -3.72 7.32 9.37
N ALA A 688 -2.73 8.01 9.94
CA ALA A 688 -2.37 7.92 11.36
C ALA A 688 -3.32 8.72 12.28
N GLY A 689 -4.24 9.52 11.71
CA GLY A 689 -5.12 10.39 12.48
C GLY A 689 -6.44 9.77 12.92
N ASP A 690 -7.18 10.55 13.68
CA ASP A 690 -8.47 10.22 14.28
C ASP A 690 -9.58 11.08 13.63
N PRO A 691 -10.39 10.56 12.69
CA PRO A 691 -11.38 11.37 11.98
C PRO A 691 -12.32 12.16 12.91
N TYR A 692 -12.74 11.58 14.01
CA TYR A 692 -13.64 12.25 14.97
C TYR A 692 -12.98 13.41 15.75
N LYS A 693 -11.64 13.52 15.71
CA LYS A 693 -10.87 14.61 16.32
C LYS A 693 -10.31 15.59 15.29
N ASN A 694 -9.79 15.06 14.17
CA ASN A 694 -9.03 15.85 13.20
C ASN A 694 -9.92 16.54 12.15
N LYS A 695 -11.15 16.06 11.94
CA LYS A 695 -12.09 16.69 11.02
C LYS A 695 -12.91 17.76 11.72
N PRO A 696 -13.46 18.78 11.01
CA PRO A 696 -14.31 19.78 11.60
C PRO A 696 -15.44 19.14 12.41
N LYS A 697 -15.53 19.47 13.70
CA LYS A 697 -16.51 18.90 14.63
C LYS A 697 -17.60 19.92 14.92
N PHE A 698 -18.82 19.61 14.47
CA PHE A 698 -19.99 20.47 14.60
C PHE A 698 -20.89 20.03 15.74
N TYR A 699 -21.52 20.99 16.41
CA TYR A 699 -22.50 20.78 17.46
C TYR A 699 -23.83 21.45 17.11
N LEU A 700 -24.93 20.79 17.45
CA LEU A 700 -26.28 21.23 17.06
C LEU A 700 -26.90 22.18 18.05
N THR A 701 -26.45 22.19 19.32
CA THR A 701 -26.99 23.05 20.37
C THR A 701 -25.94 24.05 20.91
N ASP A 702 -26.40 25.18 21.46
CA ASP A 702 -25.49 26.11 22.14
C ASP A 702 -24.88 25.51 23.41
N HIS A 703 -25.58 24.59 24.06
CA HIS A 703 -25.10 23.91 25.26
C HIS A 703 -23.93 23.01 24.93
N SER A 704 -24.10 22.04 24.03
CA SER A 704 -23.03 21.11 23.64
C SER A 704 -21.84 21.84 22.98
N PHE A 705 -22.07 22.91 22.21
CA PHE A 705 -21.03 23.75 21.63
C PHE A 705 -20.16 24.40 22.71
N LYS A 706 -20.75 24.92 23.79
CA LYS A 706 -20.03 25.64 24.86
C LYS A 706 -19.22 24.71 25.77
N GLU A 707 -19.57 23.44 25.86
CA GLU A 707 -18.85 22.45 26.67
C GLU A 707 -17.53 22.03 26.06
N GLU A 708 -17.33 22.27 24.77
CA GLU A 708 -16.17 21.81 24.03
C GLU A 708 -15.13 22.92 23.81
N ALA A 709 -13.85 22.57 23.93
CA ALA A 709 -12.75 23.49 23.68
C ALA A 709 -12.55 23.78 22.18
N ASN A 710 -12.82 22.79 21.31
CA ASN A 710 -12.68 22.88 19.86
C ASN A 710 -13.97 22.42 19.18
N ALA A 711 -14.71 23.34 18.60
CA ALA A 711 -16.04 23.08 18.07
C ALA A 711 -16.46 24.11 17.01
N PHE A 712 -17.39 23.69 16.13
CA PHE A 712 -18.10 24.60 15.23
C PHE A 712 -19.60 24.48 15.46
N ARG A 713 -20.31 25.57 15.24
CA ARG A 713 -21.80 25.61 15.24
C ARG A 713 -22.27 26.58 14.19
N ILE A 714 -23.15 26.12 13.33
CA ILE A 714 -23.82 26.96 12.32
C ILE A 714 -25.28 27.19 12.71
N SER A 715 -25.76 28.43 12.59
CA SER A 715 -27.16 28.80 12.83
C SER A 715 -27.53 29.99 11.94
N GLY A 716 -28.40 29.76 10.96
CA GLY A 716 -28.78 30.76 9.97
C GLY A 716 -27.59 31.33 9.21
N LYS A 717 -27.36 32.63 9.31
CA LYS A 717 -26.25 33.35 8.65
C LYS A 717 -24.96 33.41 9.45
N VAL A 718 -24.88 32.71 10.58
CA VAL A 718 -23.75 32.78 11.51
C VAL A 718 -23.08 31.41 11.67
N LEU A 719 -21.76 31.37 11.55
CA LEU A 719 -20.91 30.27 11.97
C LEU A 719 -20.08 30.70 13.19
N LYS A 720 -20.26 30.00 14.29
CA LYS A 720 -19.41 30.15 15.48
C LYS A 720 -18.33 29.05 15.48
N ALA A 721 -17.15 29.39 15.95
CA ALA A 721 -16.08 28.45 16.21
C ALA A 721 -15.56 28.62 17.65
N ARG A 722 -15.12 27.55 18.26
CA ARG A 722 -14.28 27.56 19.46
C ARG A 722 -12.96 26.91 19.12
N VAL A 723 -11.88 27.55 19.52
CA VAL A 723 -10.52 27.01 19.37
C VAL A 723 -9.81 27.24 20.69
N ASP A 724 -9.40 26.16 21.34
CA ASP A 724 -8.82 26.16 22.68
C ASP A 724 -9.66 26.96 23.71
N GLY A 725 -11.00 26.86 23.57
CA GLY A 725 -11.97 27.51 24.41
C GLY A 725 -12.30 28.96 24.08
N HIS A 726 -11.55 29.60 23.16
CA HIS A 726 -11.87 30.96 22.69
C HIS A 726 -12.93 30.93 21.61
N GLU A 727 -13.87 31.89 21.66
CA GLU A 727 -14.98 31.97 20.69
C GLU A 727 -14.68 32.94 19.56
N TYR A 728 -15.04 32.52 18.36
CA TYR A 728 -14.94 33.26 17.10
C TYR A 728 -16.27 33.20 16.36
N MET A 729 -16.55 34.20 15.57
CA MET A 729 -17.80 34.30 14.84
C MET A 729 -17.57 34.77 13.41
N LEU A 730 -18.27 34.16 12.45
CA LEU A 730 -18.36 34.58 11.05
C LEU A 730 -19.84 34.79 10.71
N GLU A 731 -20.18 35.96 10.23
CA GLU A 731 -21.56 36.32 9.84
C GLU A 731 -21.62 36.75 8.37
N GLU A 732 -22.60 36.21 7.60
CA GLU A 732 -22.89 36.71 6.24
C GLU A 732 -23.79 37.92 6.31
N LYS A 733 -23.26 39.12 5.97
CA LYS A 733 -23.97 40.39 6.01
C LYS A 733 -23.46 41.32 4.89
N ASP A 734 -24.32 42.15 4.34
CA ASP A 734 -23.99 43.22 3.37
C ASP A 734 -23.09 42.75 2.21
N ASP A 735 -23.41 41.58 1.68
CA ASP A 735 -22.70 40.92 0.57
C ASP A 735 -21.21 40.58 0.85
N ALA A 736 -20.86 40.45 2.12
CA ALA A 736 -19.54 40.12 2.61
C ALA A 736 -19.61 39.11 3.79
N LEU A 737 -18.48 38.55 4.19
CA LEU A 737 -18.34 37.73 5.39
C LEU A 737 -17.62 38.54 6.46
N HIS A 738 -18.26 38.71 7.61
CA HIS A 738 -17.76 39.49 8.75
C HIS A 738 -17.22 38.51 9.81
N TYR A 739 -15.92 38.56 10.01
CA TYR A 739 -15.24 37.73 11.02
C TYR A 739 -14.97 38.54 12.27
N HIS A 740 -15.26 37.96 13.42
CA HIS A 740 -15.06 38.54 14.73
C HIS A 740 -14.32 37.56 15.65
N ASP A 741 -13.24 38.04 16.24
CA ASP A 741 -12.71 37.50 17.47
C ASP A 741 -12.55 38.62 18.46
N GLY A 742 -12.44 38.50 19.74
CA GLY A 742 -12.39 39.61 20.70
C GLY A 742 -11.60 40.84 20.19
N PRO A 743 -10.29 40.71 19.82
CA PRO A 743 -9.44 41.84 19.44
C PRO A 743 -9.53 42.29 17.97
N MET A 744 -10.15 41.51 17.08
CA MET A 744 -10.11 41.79 15.64
C MET A 744 -11.47 41.59 14.97
N HIS A 745 -11.86 42.55 14.15
CA HIS A 745 -12.93 42.43 13.19
C HIS A 745 -12.34 42.52 11.79
N ALA A 746 -12.72 41.56 10.90
CA ALA A 746 -12.31 41.58 9.52
C ALA A 746 -13.50 41.36 8.59
N ARG A 747 -13.49 42.04 7.46
CA ARG A 747 -14.43 41.84 6.37
C ARG A 747 -13.74 41.10 5.24
N LEU A 748 -14.31 39.96 4.83
CA LEU A 748 -13.80 39.12 3.78
C LEU A 748 -14.69 39.16 2.55
N HIS A 749 -14.10 39.04 1.38
CA HIS A 749 -14.84 38.89 0.12
C HIS A 749 -15.61 37.57 0.13
N ARG A 750 -16.86 37.62 -0.32
CA ARG A 750 -17.79 36.47 -0.23
C ARG A 750 -17.35 35.23 -1.00
N ASP A 751 -16.71 35.42 -2.18
CA ASP A 751 -16.36 34.34 -3.10
C ASP A 751 -14.88 33.94 -3.06
N SER A 752 -13.96 34.91 -2.89
CA SER A 752 -12.51 34.65 -2.82
C SER A 752 -12.03 34.43 -1.40
N PHE A 753 -12.81 34.86 -0.39
CA PHE A 753 -12.49 34.85 1.04
C PHE A 753 -11.29 35.72 1.43
N GLU A 754 -10.82 36.55 0.50
CA GLU A 754 -9.75 37.52 0.78
C GLU A 754 -10.21 38.61 1.75
N VAL A 755 -9.29 39.01 2.60
CA VAL A 755 -9.55 40.07 3.58
C VAL A 755 -9.60 41.43 2.87
N ILE A 756 -10.76 42.09 2.93
CA ILE A 756 -11.00 43.41 2.32
C ILE A 756 -10.66 44.54 3.27
N ALA A 757 -11.00 44.37 4.56
CA ALA A 757 -10.79 45.40 5.58
C ALA A 757 -10.59 44.75 6.95
N VAL A 758 -9.84 45.43 7.81
CA VAL A 758 -9.59 45.00 9.20
C VAL A 758 -9.79 46.19 10.15
N GLU A 759 -10.48 45.97 11.26
CA GLU A 759 -10.74 46.91 12.31
C GLU A 759 -10.36 46.28 13.67
N PRO A 760 -9.32 46.78 14.33
CA PRO A 760 -8.93 46.26 15.65
C PRO A 760 -9.94 46.72 16.71
N ARG A 761 -10.26 45.86 17.66
CA ARG A 761 -11.08 46.16 18.85
C ARG A 761 -10.21 46.00 20.09
N GLY A 762 -9.68 47.08 20.61
CA GLY A 762 -8.77 47.10 21.79
C GLY A 762 -7.29 47.12 21.40
N GLU A 763 -6.49 46.30 22.08
CA GLU A 763 -5.04 46.23 21.86
C GLU A 763 -4.72 45.78 20.43
N LYS A 764 -3.83 46.53 19.75
CA LYS A 764 -3.46 46.25 18.36
C LYS A 764 -2.27 45.28 18.31
N PRO A 765 -2.47 43.99 17.93
CA PRO A 765 -1.38 43.04 17.81
C PRO A 765 -0.38 43.47 16.75
N ALA A 766 0.89 43.06 16.89
CA ALA A 766 1.93 43.33 15.90
C ALA A 766 1.63 42.66 14.57
N ALA A 767 1.08 41.44 14.63
CA ALA A 767 0.60 40.67 13.48
C ALA A 767 -0.60 39.80 13.88
N TYR A 768 -1.51 39.57 12.94
CA TYR A 768 -2.70 38.73 13.14
C TYR A 768 -2.97 37.88 11.89
N SER A 769 -3.04 36.54 12.03
CA SER A 769 -3.33 35.61 10.92
C SER A 769 -4.84 35.38 10.77
N PHE A 770 -5.33 35.40 9.53
CA PHE A 770 -6.73 35.11 9.20
C PHE A 770 -6.95 33.68 8.72
N GLU A 771 -6.06 32.74 9.07
CA GLU A 771 -6.22 31.33 8.70
C GLU A 771 -7.55 30.76 9.20
N LEU A 772 -7.93 31.03 10.45
CA LEU A 772 -9.21 30.57 11.00
C LEU A 772 -10.41 31.23 10.30
N ALA A 773 -10.32 32.50 9.97
CA ALA A 773 -11.38 33.22 9.23
C ALA A 773 -11.60 32.57 7.86
N LEU A 774 -10.52 32.24 7.14
CA LEU A 774 -10.59 31.53 5.86
C LEU A 774 -11.23 30.14 6.02
N LYS A 775 -10.81 29.34 7.00
CA LYS A 775 -11.41 28.03 7.28
C LYS A 775 -12.89 28.14 7.59
N MET A 776 -13.28 29.10 8.43
CA MET A 776 -14.69 29.38 8.74
C MET A 776 -15.48 29.81 7.51
N ALA A 777 -14.92 30.64 6.62
CA ALA A 777 -15.56 31.05 5.38
C ALA A 777 -15.82 29.86 4.44
N ILE A 778 -14.85 28.95 4.29
CA ILE A 778 -14.99 27.72 3.53
C ILE A 778 -16.10 26.84 4.12
N LEU A 779 -16.07 26.59 5.43
CA LEU A 779 -17.07 25.77 6.12
C LEU A 779 -18.47 26.39 6.02
N TYR A 780 -18.60 27.68 6.30
CA TYR A 780 -19.88 28.37 6.22
C TYR A 780 -20.50 28.31 4.83
N THR A 781 -19.73 28.67 3.80
CA THR A 781 -20.21 28.68 2.41
C THR A 781 -20.61 27.28 1.94
N SER A 782 -19.90 26.25 2.41
CA SER A 782 -20.19 24.86 2.08
C SER A 782 -21.40 24.28 2.80
N LEU A 783 -21.73 24.80 4.00
CA LEU A 783 -22.69 24.19 4.91
C LEU A 783 -23.92 25.06 5.19
N LYS A 784 -23.99 26.31 4.73
CA LYS A 784 -25.12 27.21 5.00
C LYS A 784 -26.50 26.68 4.57
N ASN A 785 -26.54 25.77 3.62
CA ASN A 785 -27.74 25.08 3.15
C ASN A 785 -27.85 23.62 3.67
N ALA A 786 -27.04 23.25 4.64
CA ALA A 786 -27.11 21.91 5.20
C ALA A 786 -28.36 21.69 6.05
N ALA A 787 -28.88 20.47 6.08
CA ALA A 787 -30.11 20.13 6.81
C ALA A 787 -30.05 20.38 8.34
N PHE A 788 -28.85 20.55 8.89
CA PHE A 788 -28.64 20.87 10.31
C PHE A 788 -28.37 22.36 10.58
N ASN A 789 -28.47 23.22 9.56
CA ASN A 789 -28.42 24.67 9.73
C ASN A 789 -29.86 25.19 9.91
N HIS A 790 -30.25 25.44 11.16
CA HIS A 790 -31.54 25.97 11.55
C HIS A 790 -31.40 27.31 12.27
#